data_86048ce403d795c9aba30e215128e3d0
#
_entry.id   86048ce403d795c9aba30e215128e3d0
#
_cell.length_a   1.000
_cell.length_b   1.000
_cell.length_c   1.000
_cell.angle_alpha   90.00
_cell.angle_beta   90.00
_cell.angle_gamma   90.00
#
_symmetry.space_group_name_H-M   'P 1'
#
loop_
_entity.id
_entity.type
_entity.pdbx_description
1 polymer ?
#
loop_
_entity_poly.entity_id
_entity_poly.type
_entity_poly.pdbx_seq_one_letter_code
_entity_poly.pdbx_strand_id
1 'polypeptide(L)'
;MLLLQEVLMXGAVGAFDWSGGILLYELATKTAVFLNESKEEGKKAKYTYLGYSVAVVSTGYGALYVAGAPRHSMTGKVLVFQDSRLKQTLQGEQVGSYFGSELCPLDVNRDGVTDLLLVGAPFYHIRGEEGRVYVYRLETETGSFTLEGHLNVQVTSPFARFGFTVASIGDINRDGYEDIAVGAPLEDQLSNSSSFGSIYIFNGDKDGIKSSFSQRVKASEISPELQYFGQSIDGGFDFTEDGLQDITVGSLKNVVLLRSRPVVQFLTSMRFTPERILIFTNNSIITAKLCFDIILASPASKQVFSQLYLLYTVDLDVKMPKKRVQFEDQNTTRSGQLLVSKDMCLELQLYALPCDFNCFSSVILRVKHKLFNKNTKMEFAVPMLDRYQPSEMHFQLPYKKDCNNKTVCTAHLTLTTQIPKELLVGHTKEVTMIFTLSNSGDDSYMTTMVLNYSKNLHFKKMTAEPSSPVIHCGQPVPSTSITSSLNCRIGHPIFNKTTAIFSVIWQLRETVFQNKSTVTVNVTNTNENSTTLTEEHILDTRYAFTAVLTKPVSLIYVNVSQGLVENREFKFNINGENLFNATIQLQIWIPIRLQGHNILSVKNATGTQGTTACRVAEEPVTGLQGYGGDAAAPAVRDVQYRCVYCSLSAAWDNVTVAAEVAVADAQQFLKPRTDLLVAGKITFDRKLYVALKEEHHSAEIALVLLKEEAFDPLPVIIGSSVGGLLLLAFIILLLWKCGFFKRNYKSMMEEEDNS
;
A
#
# COMPACT_ATOMS: atom_id res chain seq x y z
N MET A 1 34.96 15.49 14.02
CA MET A 1 35.23 16.93 13.76
C MET A 1 35.34 17.14 12.28
N LEU A 2 34.56 18.06 11.74
CA LEU A 2 34.54 18.40 10.30
C LEU A 2 34.96 19.86 10.11
N LEU A 3 35.64 20.16 9.03
CA LEU A 3 36.04 21.51 8.66
C LEU A 3 35.41 21.90 7.33
N LEU A 4 34.66 22.98 7.30
CA LEU A 4 34.07 23.53 6.09
C LEU A 4 34.26 25.05 6.06
N GLN A 5 34.95 25.56 5.04
CA GLN A 5 35.13 27.02 4.84
C GLN A 5 35.42 27.80 6.11
N GLU A 6 36.43 27.37 6.89
CA GLU A 6 36.85 27.99 8.14
C GLU A 6 35.90 27.78 9.35
N VAL A 7 34.86 26.90 9.24
CA VAL A 7 34.01 26.52 10.35
C VAL A 7 34.36 25.09 10.78
N LEU A 8 34.73 24.91 12.07
CA LEU A 8 34.89 23.58 12.67
C LEU A 8 33.57 23.15 13.29
N MET A 9 33.17 21.94 12.96
CA MET A 9 31.94 21.36 13.50
C MET A 9 32.28 20.16 14.41
N UNK A 10 31.87 20.09 15.65
CA UNK A 10 32.13 19.15 16.54
C UNK A 10 30.93 18.65 17.16
N GLY A 11 30.71 17.43 17.16
CA GLY A 11 29.66 16.81 17.92
C GLY A 11 29.94 16.77 19.39
N ALA A 12 29.00 17.15 20.21
CA ALA A 12 29.20 17.32 21.68
C ALA A 12 28.19 16.43 22.44
N VAL A 13 28.31 15.11 22.27
CA VAL A 13 27.35 14.07 22.74
C VAL A 13 27.11 14.16 24.26
N GLY A 14 28.17 14.39 25.05
CA GLY A 14 28.07 14.42 26.52
C GLY A 14 27.52 15.71 27.12
N ALA A 15 27.27 16.74 26.30
CA ALA A 15 26.78 18.03 26.80
C ALA A 15 25.35 17.89 27.38
N PHE A 16 25.09 18.63 28.47
CA PHE A 16 23.76 18.74 29.10
C PHE A 16 23.12 17.41 29.44
N ASP A 17 23.77 16.61 30.30
CA ASP A 17 23.30 15.29 30.73
C ASP A 17 23.07 14.32 29.54
N TRP A 18 24.04 14.32 28.62
CA TRP A 18 24.04 13.48 27.43
C TRP A 18 22.84 13.75 26.46
N SER A 19 22.18 14.91 26.60
CA SER A 19 21.25 15.37 25.57
C SER A 19 21.99 15.78 24.29
N GLY A 20 23.21 16.31 24.47
CA GLY A 20 24.13 16.57 23.37
C GLY A 20 23.84 17.84 22.57
N GLY A 21 24.59 18.00 21.50
CA GLY A 21 24.48 19.13 20.58
C GLY A 21 25.65 19.19 19.60
N ILE A 22 25.67 20.25 18.82
CA ILE A 22 26.77 20.54 17.89
C ILE A 22 27.42 21.85 18.28
N LEU A 23 28.73 21.89 18.30
CA LEU A 23 29.51 23.12 18.44
C LEU A 23 30.03 23.52 17.07
N LEU A 24 29.64 24.69 16.60
CA LEU A 24 30.24 25.33 15.42
C LEU A 24 31.22 26.39 15.88
N TYR A 25 32.46 26.29 15.43
CA TYR A 25 33.51 27.27 15.76
C TYR A 25 34.03 27.88 14.47
N GLU A 26 33.81 29.16 14.31
CA GLU A 26 34.29 29.93 13.15
C GLU A 26 35.72 30.39 13.41
N LEU A 27 36.66 29.94 12.58
CA LEU A 27 38.08 30.21 12.76
C LEU A 27 38.43 31.68 12.53
N ALA A 28 37.77 32.34 11.57
CA ALA A 28 38.08 33.74 11.22
C ALA A 28 37.67 34.71 12.32
N THR A 29 36.47 34.55 12.88
CA THR A 29 35.90 35.41 13.91
C THR A 29 36.22 34.96 15.32
N LYS A 30 36.69 33.72 15.48
CA LYS A 30 36.91 33.04 16.75
C LYS A 30 35.62 32.96 17.60
N THR A 31 34.46 32.85 16.94
CA THR A 31 33.19 32.73 17.64
C THR A 31 32.71 31.31 17.65
N ALA A 32 31.99 30.94 18.71
CA ALA A 32 31.42 29.62 18.89
C ALA A 32 29.90 29.69 19.02
N VAL A 33 29.19 28.84 18.29
CA VAL A 33 27.75 28.71 18.39
C VAL A 33 27.41 27.26 18.74
N PHE A 34 26.58 27.07 19.77
CA PHE A 34 26.16 25.76 20.19
C PHE A 34 24.72 25.52 19.75
N LEU A 35 24.50 24.50 18.91
CA LEU A 35 23.20 24.13 18.38
C LEU A 35 22.66 22.91 19.12
N ASN A 36 21.44 23.01 19.61
CA ASN A 36 20.75 21.88 20.23
C ASN A 36 19.24 21.98 19.92
N GLU A 37 18.46 21.01 20.36
CA GLU A 37 17.01 21.03 20.24
C GLU A 37 16.45 22.14 21.16
N SER A 38 15.58 23.01 20.67
CA SER A 38 15.11 24.19 21.40
C SER A 38 14.30 23.84 22.66
N LYS A 39 14.36 24.74 23.65
CA LYS A 39 13.76 24.56 24.99
C LYS A 39 12.22 24.54 25.01
N GLU A 40 11.55 24.84 23.91
CA GLU A 40 10.10 25.05 23.89
C GLU A 40 9.26 23.76 23.89
N GLU A 41 9.86 22.62 23.60
CA GLU A 41 9.17 21.33 23.64
C GLU A 41 9.19 20.65 25.02
N GLY A 42 9.23 21.42 26.06
CA GLY A 42 8.68 21.19 27.39
C GLY A 42 9.36 20.20 28.34
N LYS A 43 10.22 19.33 27.89
CA LYS A 43 11.03 18.46 28.75
C LYS A 43 12.39 18.23 28.10
N LYS A 44 13.48 18.60 28.78
CA LYS A 44 14.82 18.27 28.32
C LYS A 44 14.92 16.76 28.09
N ALA A 45 14.95 16.36 26.84
CA ALA A 45 15.14 14.96 26.48
C ALA A 45 16.58 14.58 26.83
N LYS A 46 16.76 13.94 27.97
CA LYS A 46 18.07 13.47 28.42
C LYS A 46 18.49 12.21 27.65
N TYR A 47 19.82 12.04 27.52
CA TYR A 47 20.46 10.86 26.97
C TYR A 47 20.07 10.60 25.50
N THR A 48 19.79 11.65 24.70
CA THR A 48 19.47 11.52 23.28
C THR A 48 20.70 11.28 22.41
N TYR A 49 21.89 11.68 22.91
CA TYR A 49 23.18 11.56 22.23
C TYR A 49 23.22 12.38 20.93
N LEU A 50 22.59 13.58 20.91
CA LEU A 50 22.70 14.49 19.77
C LEU A 50 24.16 14.88 19.54
N GLY A 51 24.61 14.81 18.29
CA GLY A 51 25.99 15.00 17.89
C GLY A 51 26.81 13.72 17.91
N TYR A 52 26.18 12.55 18.07
CA TYR A 52 26.84 11.24 17.97
C TYR A 52 27.50 11.07 16.60
N SER A 53 26.78 11.43 15.56
CA SER A 53 27.30 11.59 14.21
C SER A 53 27.02 13.03 13.77
N VAL A 54 27.91 13.60 12.98
CA VAL A 54 27.73 14.95 12.43
C VAL A 54 28.16 14.98 10.98
N ALA A 55 27.46 15.77 10.18
CA ALA A 55 27.74 15.91 8.76
C ALA A 55 27.40 17.34 8.30
N VAL A 56 28.13 17.81 7.30
CA VAL A 56 27.83 19.06 6.62
C VAL A 56 27.30 18.74 5.23
N VAL A 57 26.16 19.31 4.91
CA VAL A 57 25.47 19.14 3.63
C VAL A 57 25.59 20.44 2.87
N SER A 58 26.17 20.39 1.68
CA SER A 58 26.30 21.54 0.80
C SER A 58 25.02 21.73 -0.01
N THR A 59 24.50 22.95 -0.02
CA THR A 59 23.36 23.31 -0.88
C THR A 59 23.77 24.44 -1.82
N GLY A 60 22.98 24.74 -2.80
CA GLY A 60 23.20 25.89 -3.69
C GLY A 60 23.12 27.25 -2.97
N TYR A 61 22.64 27.26 -1.72
CA TYR A 61 22.41 28.50 -0.95
C TYR A 61 23.16 28.53 0.38
N GLY A 62 24.11 27.60 0.60
CA GLY A 62 24.88 27.54 1.83
C GLY A 62 24.90 26.14 2.43
N ALA A 63 25.34 26.02 3.67
CA ALA A 63 25.53 24.75 4.35
C ALA A 63 24.37 24.42 5.30
N LEU A 64 23.99 23.14 5.35
CA LEU A 64 23.15 22.60 6.41
C LEU A 64 24.04 21.80 7.35
N TYR A 65 23.84 21.95 8.64
CA TYR A 65 24.56 21.20 9.67
C TYR A 65 23.63 20.09 10.17
N VAL A 66 24.07 18.85 10.02
CA VAL A 66 23.23 17.68 10.29
C VAL A 66 23.84 16.88 11.44
N ALA A 67 23.03 16.49 12.41
CA ALA A 67 23.50 15.74 13.57
C ALA A 67 22.54 14.61 13.92
N GLY A 68 23.11 13.45 14.19
CA GLY A 68 22.37 12.30 14.67
C GLY A 68 22.20 12.30 16.17
N ALA A 69 21.05 11.84 16.63
CA ALA A 69 20.66 11.64 18.02
C ALA A 69 20.07 10.22 18.13
N PRO A 70 20.92 9.17 18.10
CA PRO A 70 20.43 7.79 17.90
C PRO A 70 19.63 7.22 19.07
N ARG A 71 19.66 7.85 20.24
CA ARG A 71 18.86 7.41 21.39
C ARG A 71 17.61 8.25 21.63
N HIS A 72 17.36 9.28 20.79
CA HIS A 72 16.21 10.16 20.96
C HIS A 72 14.90 9.35 20.80
N SER A 73 14.03 9.44 21.82
CA SER A 73 12.74 8.71 21.86
C SER A 73 12.86 7.20 21.61
N MET A 74 14.06 6.66 21.80
CA MET A 74 14.43 5.26 21.55
C MET A 74 14.42 4.81 20.09
N THR A 75 13.82 5.59 19.17
CA THR A 75 13.80 5.28 17.73
C THR A 75 14.94 5.93 16.96
N GLY A 76 15.56 6.96 17.59
CA GLY A 76 16.59 7.77 16.93
C GLY A 76 16.02 8.92 16.10
N LYS A 77 16.84 9.92 15.91
CA LYS A 77 16.48 11.15 15.18
C LYS A 77 17.71 11.70 14.45
N VAL A 78 17.45 12.42 13.37
CA VAL A 78 18.49 13.28 12.75
C VAL A 78 17.94 14.70 12.70
N LEU A 79 18.70 15.66 13.20
CA LEU A 79 18.33 17.07 13.23
C LEU A 79 19.13 17.81 12.16
N VAL A 80 18.44 18.60 11.37
CA VAL A 80 19.00 19.43 10.29
C VAL A 80 18.88 20.88 10.70
N PHE A 81 20.03 21.58 10.78
CA PHE A 81 20.08 22.99 11.15
C PHE A 81 20.50 23.84 9.96
N GLN A 82 19.89 25.01 9.85
CA GLN A 82 20.29 26.06 8.89
C GLN A 82 20.32 27.39 9.64
N ASP A 83 21.37 28.18 9.43
CA ASP A 83 21.55 29.50 10.07
C ASP A 83 21.31 29.47 11.59
N SER A 84 21.86 28.44 12.24
CA SER A 84 21.75 28.18 13.68
C SER A 84 20.36 27.89 14.20
N ARG A 85 19.39 27.54 13.30
CA ARG A 85 18.02 27.18 13.65
C ARG A 85 17.71 25.76 13.18
N LEU A 86 16.89 25.08 13.94
CA LEU A 86 16.38 23.77 13.51
C LEU A 86 15.45 23.96 12.32
N LYS A 87 15.77 23.33 11.20
CA LYS A 87 15.02 23.38 9.95
C LYS A 87 14.14 22.16 9.77
N GLN A 88 14.69 20.96 10.02
CA GLN A 88 13.99 19.71 9.77
C GLN A 88 14.43 18.64 10.76
N THR A 89 13.53 17.69 11.03
CA THR A 89 13.80 16.50 11.83
C THR A 89 13.46 15.27 11.00
N LEU A 90 14.41 14.32 10.91
CA LEU A 90 14.18 13.00 10.32
C LEU A 90 14.04 12.01 11.48
N GLN A 91 12.97 11.22 11.46
CA GLN A 91 12.61 10.35 12.58
C GLN A 91 12.88 8.88 12.23
N GLY A 92 13.51 8.15 13.14
CA GLY A 92 13.69 6.72 13.01
C GLY A 92 12.38 5.96 13.20
N GLU A 93 12.24 4.84 12.50
CA GLU A 93 11.00 4.06 12.46
C GLU A 93 10.89 3.03 13.59
N GLN A 94 12.03 2.46 14.00
CA GLN A 94 12.02 1.28 14.87
C GLN A 94 12.75 1.57 16.18
N VAL A 95 12.12 1.20 17.29
CA VAL A 95 12.70 1.30 18.64
C VAL A 95 13.99 0.47 18.69
N GLY A 96 15.07 1.08 19.16
CA GLY A 96 16.35 0.43 19.34
C GLY A 96 17.23 0.34 18.10
N SER A 97 16.77 0.82 16.94
CA SER A 97 17.50 0.71 15.67
C SER A 97 18.78 1.54 15.62
N TYR A 98 18.92 2.51 16.51
CA TYR A 98 20.04 3.46 16.59
C TYR A 98 20.15 4.33 15.33
N PHE A 99 18.98 4.68 14.74
CA PHE A 99 18.88 5.54 13.56
C PHE A 99 19.55 6.88 13.81
N GLY A 100 20.41 7.29 12.88
CA GLY A 100 21.21 8.51 13.01
C GLY A 100 22.56 8.28 13.68
N SER A 101 23.01 7.03 13.88
CA SER A 101 24.35 6.76 14.39
C SER A 101 25.44 7.02 13.37
N GLU A 102 25.09 6.98 12.08
CA GLU A 102 26.03 7.28 11.00
C GLU A 102 25.31 8.17 9.97
N LEU A 103 26.04 9.16 9.45
CA LEU A 103 25.54 10.14 8.48
C LEU A 103 26.57 10.29 7.36
N CYS A 104 26.13 10.06 6.12
CA CYS A 104 26.99 10.22 4.95
C CYS A 104 26.26 11.11 3.92
N PRO A 105 26.60 12.40 3.84
CA PRO A 105 26.15 13.24 2.73
C PRO A 105 26.89 12.83 1.46
N LEU A 106 26.20 12.81 0.34
CA LEU A 106 26.74 12.34 -0.92
C LEU A 106 26.38 13.29 -2.05
N ASP A 107 27.38 13.80 -2.70
CA ASP A 107 27.28 14.57 -3.96
C ASP A 107 27.50 13.56 -5.09
N VAL A 108 26.42 12.97 -5.59
CA VAL A 108 26.48 11.84 -6.53
C VAL A 108 27.11 12.26 -7.87
N ASN A 109 26.72 13.45 -8.36
CA ASN A 109 27.11 13.93 -9.69
C ASN A 109 28.40 14.77 -9.65
N ARG A 110 28.96 15.03 -8.45
CA ARG A 110 30.22 15.75 -8.21
C ARG A 110 30.15 17.22 -8.67
N ASP A 111 28.98 17.85 -8.49
CA ASP A 111 28.79 19.26 -8.84
C ASP A 111 29.01 20.23 -7.68
N GLY A 112 29.34 19.71 -6.49
CA GLY A 112 29.59 20.50 -5.28
C GLY A 112 28.37 20.70 -4.40
N VAL A 113 27.20 20.17 -4.84
CA VAL A 113 25.96 20.21 -4.07
C VAL A 113 25.61 18.77 -3.65
N THR A 114 25.20 18.61 -2.40
CA THR A 114 24.81 17.29 -1.90
C THR A 114 23.48 16.87 -2.53
N ASP A 115 23.42 15.66 -3.08
CA ASP A 115 22.18 15.07 -3.62
C ASP A 115 21.44 14.24 -2.58
N LEU A 116 22.20 13.45 -1.81
CA LEU A 116 21.64 12.47 -0.88
C LEU A 116 22.25 12.58 0.51
N LEU A 117 21.45 12.21 1.51
CA LEU A 117 21.93 11.96 2.87
C LEU A 117 21.61 10.50 3.21
N LEU A 118 22.65 9.72 3.46
CA LEU A 118 22.51 8.34 3.89
C LEU A 118 22.56 8.30 5.41
N VAL A 119 21.61 7.58 6.03
CA VAL A 119 21.47 7.52 7.48
C VAL A 119 21.52 6.07 7.94
N GLY A 120 22.52 5.74 8.74
CA GLY A 120 22.71 4.42 9.30
C GLY A 120 21.80 4.14 10.50
N ALA A 121 21.28 2.90 10.55
CA ALA A 121 20.53 2.35 11.67
C ALA A 121 21.00 0.91 11.91
N PRO A 122 22.22 0.74 12.48
CA PRO A 122 22.90 -0.55 12.51
C PRO A 122 22.21 -1.60 13.39
N PHE A 123 21.34 -1.21 14.32
CA PHE A 123 20.62 -2.16 15.18
C PHE A 123 19.17 -2.36 14.71
N TYR A 124 18.84 -1.91 13.49
CA TYR A 124 17.55 -2.22 12.89
C TYR A 124 17.39 -3.74 12.86
N HIS A 125 16.24 -4.24 13.34
CA HIS A 125 16.09 -5.67 13.55
C HIS A 125 14.86 -6.23 12.85
N ILE A 126 15.05 -7.41 12.26
CA ILE A 126 14.01 -8.27 11.70
C ILE A 126 13.99 -9.57 12.52
N ARG A 127 15.17 -10.19 12.70
CA ARG A 127 15.40 -11.40 13.51
C ARG A 127 16.48 -11.19 14.56
N GLY A 128 17.35 -10.20 14.35
CA GLY A 128 18.49 -9.87 15.22
C GLY A 128 18.79 -8.38 15.07
N GLU A 129 20.07 -8.05 14.85
CA GLU A 129 20.54 -6.68 14.56
C GLU A 129 21.14 -6.69 13.14
N GLU A 130 20.29 -6.92 12.14
CA GLU A 130 20.73 -6.98 10.75
C GLU A 130 21.26 -5.65 10.25
N GLY A 131 20.62 -4.55 10.68
CA GLY A 131 20.99 -3.19 10.30
C GLY A 131 20.27 -2.70 9.03
N ARG A 132 20.29 -1.38 8.85
CA ARG A 132 19.64 -0.72 7.70
C ARG A 132 20.33 0.61 7.40
N VAL A 133 20.30 1.04 6.13
CA VAL A 133 20.72 2.38 5.69
C VAL A 133 19.55 3.00 4.94
N TYR A 134 19.09 4.15 5.41
CA TYR A 134 18.03 4.94 4.79
C TYR A 134 18.63 5.94 3.82
N VAL A 135 17.95 6.18 2.71
CA VAL A 135 18.37 7.10 1.64
C VAL A 135 17.37 8.26 1.61
N TYR A 136 17.87 9.45 1.87
CA TYR A 136 17.10 10.70 1.81
C TYR A 136 17.62 11.57 0.68
N ARG A 137 16.73 12.07 -0.17
CA ARG A 137 17.06 13.01 -1.24
C ARG A 137 16.93 14.44 -0.76
N LEU A 138 17.91 15.26 -1.09
CA LEU A 138 17.84 16.70 -0.82
C LEU A 138 17.04 17.40 -1.93
N GLU A 139 15.95 18.05 -1.53
CA GLU A 139 15.14 18.87 -2.45
C GLU A 139 15.82 20.23 -2.61
N THR A 140 16.36 20.51 -3.78
CA THR A 140 17.16 21.71 -4.02
C THR A 140 16.39 23.01 -3.78
N GLU A 141 15.08 23.02 -4.09
CA GLU A 141 14.25 24.22 -3.94
C GLU A 141 13.98 24.58 -2.47
N THR A 142 13.77 23.59 -1.63
CA THR A 142 13.38 23.79 -0.22
C THR A 142 14.56 23.62 0.73
N GLY A 143 15.60 22.91 0.31
CA GLY A 143 16.69 22.50 1.19
C GLY A 143 16.24 21.50 2.25
N SER A 144 15.21 20.72 1.97
CA SER A 144 14.66 19.72 2.88
C SER A 144 14.91 18.31 2.35
N PHE A 145 14.94 17.33 3.25
CA PHE A 145 15.17 15.94 2.87
C PHE A 145 13.86 15.17 2.78
N THR A 146 13.71 14.39 1.71
CA THR A 146 12.59 13.44 1.54
C THR A 146 13.12 12.02 1.51
N LEU A 147 12.44 11.11 2.19
CA LEU A 147 12.83 9.70 2.25
C LEU A 147 12.54 9.03 0.91
N GLU A 148 13.56 8.52 0.24
CA GLU A 148 13.41 7.71 -0.99
C GLU A 148 13.22 6.24 -0.69
N GLY A 149 13.83 5.75 0.40
CA GLY A 149 13.78 4.35 0.76
C GLY A 149 15.00 3.91 1.56
N HIS A 150 15.40 2.67 1.35
CA HIS A 150 16.57 2.12 2.02
C HIS A 150 17.35 1.22 1.06
N LEU A 151 18.62 0.99 1.35
CA LEU A 151 19.46 0.10 0.55
C LEU A 151 19.00 -1.35 0.72
N ASN A 152 18.82 -2.05 -0.41
CA ASN A 152 18.29 -3.41 -0.44
C ASN A 152 19.43 -4.42 -0.27
N VAL A 153 19.57 -4.93 0.92
CA VAL A 153 20.50 -6.01 1.23
C VAL A 153 19.74 -7.12 1.95
N GLN A 154 19.80 -8.32 1.40
CA GLN A 154 19.33 -9.50 2.13
C GLN A 154 20.45 -9.97 3.05
N VAL A 155 20.57 -9.28 4.19
CA VAL A 155 21.55 -9.68 5.19
C VAL A 155 21.08 -10.98 5.82
N THR A 156 21.85 -12.03 5.62
CA THR A 156 21.52 -13.37 6.13
C THR A 156 21.94 -13.56 7.58
N SER A 157 22.96 -12.81 8.01
CA SER A 157 23.48 -12.88 9.38
C SER A 157 22.62 -12.02 10.32
N PRO A 158 22.03 -12.59 11.38
CA PRO A 158 21.10 -11.84 12.24
C PRO A 158 21.75 -10.73 13.09
N PHE A 159 23.07 -10.65 13.13
CA PHE A 159 23.77 -9.61 13.90
C PHE A 159 24.82 -8.86 13.08
N ALA A 160 24.57 -8.70 11.77
CA ALA A 160 25.55 -8.12 10.85
C ALA A 160 25.84 -6.64 11.14
N ARG A 161 24.88 -5.89 11.63
CA ARG A 161 24.93 -4.43 11.87
C ARG A 161 25.28 -3.66 10.61
N PHE A 162 24.63 -3.98 9.49
CA PHE A 162 24.74 -3.25 8.22
C PHE A 162 24.35 -1.77 8.43
N GLY A 163 25.20 -0.86 7.96
CA GLY A 163 25.01 0.57 8.20
C GLY A 163 25.72 1.08 9.45
N PHE A 164 26.58 0.25 10.06
CA PHE A 164 27.42 0.69 11.17
C PHE A 164 28.37 1.82 10.73
N THR A 165 28.89 1.72 9.51
CA THR A 165 29.67 2.75 8.81
C THR A 165 29.11 2.92 7.41
N VAL A 166 29.00 4.15 6.95
CA VAL A 166 28.64 4.49 5.56
C VAL A 166 29.62 5.57 5.10
N ALA A 167 30.34 5.32 4.02
CA ALA A 167 31.35 6.25 3.52
C ALA A 167 31.24 6.44 2.02
N SER A 168 31.39 7.69 1.56
CA SER A 168 31.70 7.96 0.15
C SER A 168 33.12 7.44 -0.12
N ILE A 169 33.27 6.67 -1.19
CA ILE A 169 34.56 6.05 -1.56
C ILE A 169 35.11 6.59 -2.87
N GLY A 170 34.49 7.67 -3.37
CA GLY A 170 34.84 8.24 -4.67
C GLY A 170 34.19 7.45 -5.81
N ASP A 171 34.53 7.83 -7.01
CA ASP A 171 34.06 7.20 -8.26
C ASP A 171 35.05 6.06 -8.60
N ILE A 172 34.82 4.87 -8.01
CA ILE A 172 35.80 3.77 -8.12
C ILE A 172 35.72 3.05 -9.48
N ASN A 173 34.59 3.18 -10.20
CA ASN A 173 34.41 2.56 -11.50
C ASN A 173 34.63 3.55 -12.66
N ARG A 174 34.82 4.83 -12.35
CA ARG A 174 35.02 5.95 -13.27
C ARG A 174 33.87 6.16 -14.26
N ASP A 175 32.66 6.03 -13.77
CA ASP A 175 31.47 6.31 -14.58
C ASP A 175 30.98 7.76 -14.44
N GLY A 176 31.65 8.54 -13.57
CA GLY A 176 31.33 9.96 -13.34
C GLY A 176 30.46 10.21 -12.10
N TYR A 177 30.07 9.17 -11.39
CA TYR A 177 29.22 9.26 -10.20
C TYR A 177 29.97 8.76 -8.96
N GLU A 178 29.68 9.37 -7.81
CA GLU A 178 30.26 8.95 -6.52
C GLU A 178 29.65 7.64 -6.06
N ASP A 179 30.51 6.76 -5.58
CA ASP A 179 30.13 5.44 -5.03
C ASP A 179 30.22 5.44 -3.51
N ILE A 180 29.57 4.48 -2.86
CA ILE A 180 29.60 4.35 -1.41
C ILE A 180 29.97 2.93 -0.99
N ALA A 181 30.55 2.83 0.21
CA ALA A 181 30.73 1.54 0.90
C ALA A 181 29.98 1.56 2.22
N VAL A 182 29.37 0.45 2.57
CA VAL A 182 28.61 0.27 3.81
C VAL A 182 29.19 -0.90 4.58
N GLY A 183 29.53 -0.68 5.84
CA GLY A 183 30.10 -1.68 6.74
C GLY A 183 29.04 -2.49 7.47
N ALA A 184 29.32 -3.79 7.60
CA ALA A 184 28.56 -4.75 8.40
C ALA A 184 29.55 -5.56 9.26
N PRO A 185 30.10 -4.95 10.33
CA PRO A 185 31.29 -5.47 11.01
C PRO A 185 31.07 -6.77 11.81
N LEU A 186 29.82 -7.14 12.10
CA LEU A 186 29.53 -8.40 12.81
C LEU A 186 28.95 -9.48 11.90
N GLU A 187 28.92 -9.23 10.60
CA GLU A 187 28.40 -10.23 9.67
C GLU A 187 29.23 -11.50 9.72
N ASP A 188 28.54 -12.64 9.79
CA ASP A 188 29.11 -13.98 9.91
C ASP A 188 29.85 -14.25 11.24
N GLN A 189 29.73 -13.40 12.27
CA GLN A 189 30.33 -13.59 13.58
C GLN A 189 29.88 -14.91 14.24
N LEU A 190 28.65 -15.29 14.04
CA LEU A 190 28.09 -16.54 14.62
C LEU A 190 28.46 -17.80 13.83
N SER A 191 29.14 -17.67 12.70
CA SER A 191 29.66 -18.81 11.97
C SER A 191 30.92 -19.34 12.69
N ASN A 192 31.29 -20.56 12.42
CA ASN A 192 32.49 -21.17 13.04
C ASN A 192 33.80 -20.60 12.49
N SER A 193 33.75 -19.49 11.78
CA SER A 193 34.93 -18.82 11.25
C SER A 193 35.57 -17.87 12.29
N SER A 194 36.90 -17.83 12.34
CA SER A 194 37.64 -16.89 13.18
C SER A 194 37.63 -15.48 12.61
N SER A 195 37.28 -15.31 11.32
CA SER A 195 37.17 -13.99 10.65
C SER A 195 35.70 -13.66 10.40
N PHE A 196 35.34 -12.39 10.62
CA PHE A 196 33.99 -11.91 10.41
C PHE A 196 33.96 -10.42 10.08
N GLY A 197 32.85 -9.99 9.52
CA GLY A 197 32.63 -8.64 9.03
C GLY A 197 32.68 -8.58 7.51
N SER A 198 31.95 -7.64 6.94
CA SER A 198 31.87 -7.42 5.48
C SER A 198 31.71 -5.95 5.17
N ILE A 199 32.06 -5.59 3.93
CA ILE A 199 31.66 -4.31 3.36
C ILE A 199 30.87 -4.57 2.09
N TYR A 200 29.95 -3.66 1.78
CA TYR A 200 29.09 -3.69 0.60
C TYR A 200 29.32 -2.42 -0.21
N ILE A 201 29.57 -2.57 -1.51
CA ILE A 201 29.79 -1.46 -2.44
C ILE A 201 28.49 -1.20 -3.21
N PHE A 202 28.05 0.05 -3.22
CA PHE A 202 26.92 0.53 -4.00
C PHE A 202 27.40 1.64 -4.93
N ASN A 203 27.08 1.50 -6.22
CA ASN A 203 27.53 2.48 -7.20
C ASN A 203 26.48 3.57 -7.41
N GLY A 204 26.99 4.76 -7.67
CA GLY A 204 26.17 5.89 -8.09
C GLY A 204 25.73 5.77 -9.54
N ASP A 205 24.71 6.53 -9.91
CA ASP A 205 24.32 6.76 -11.29
C ASP A 205 23.56 8.08 -11.42
N LYS A 206 23.06 8.38 -12.61
CA LYS A 206 22.33 9.63 -12.89
C LYS A 206 21.08 9.84 -12.01
N ASP A 207 20.54 8.78 -11.44
CA ASP A 207 19.31 8.83 -10.63
C ASP A 207 19.60 8.80 -9.13
N GLY A 208 20.86 8.61 -8.73
CA GLY A 208 21.25 8.55 -7.32
C GLY A 208 22.15 7.35 -7.02
N ILE A 209 21.91 6.65 -5.92
CA ILE A 209 22.63 5.43 -5.55
C ILE A 209 21.79 4.22 -5.95
N LYS A 210 22.40 3.26 -6.64
CA LYS A 210 21.73 1.98 -6.95
C LYS A 210 21.35 1.26 -5.64
N SER A 211 20.12 0.80 -5.55
CA SER A 211 19.61 0.15 -4.34
C SER A 211 20.23 -1.21 -4.07
N SER A 212 20.80 -1.86 -5.10
CA SER A 212 21.47 -3.16 -4.97
C SER A 212 22.99 -2.99 -5.04
N PHE A 213 23.70 -3.75 -4.22
CA PHE A 213 25.16 -3.68 -4.17
C PHE A 213 25.80 -4.34 -5.40
N SER A 214 26.92 -3.78 -5.85
CA SER A 214 27.74 -4.36 -6.93
C SER A 214 28.68 -5.44 -6.42
N GLN A 215 29.20 -5.26 -5.20
CA GLN A 215 30.17 -6.17 -4.63
C GLN A 215 30.01 -6.25 -3.10
N ARG A 216 30.18 -7.43 -2.54
CA ARG A 216 30.33 -7.68 -1.12
C ARG A 216 31.73 -8.27 -0.92
N VAL A 217 32.50 -7.69 0.01
CA VAL A 217 33.82 -8.17 0.35
C VAL A 217 33.79 -8.65 1.80
N LYS A 218 34.11 -9.95 2.01
CA LYS A 218 34.08 -10.56 3.33
C LYS A 218 35.48 -10.60 3.94
N ALA A 219 35.57 -10.47 5.25
CA ALA A 219 36.82 -10.66 6.00
C ALA A 219 37.49 -11.99 5.67
N SER A 220 36.70 -13.07 5.57
CA SER A 220 37.20 -14.42 5.30
C SER A 220 37.83 -14.59 3.91
N GLU A 221 37.50 -13.70 2.97
CA GLU A 221 38.10 -13.69 1.63
C GLU A 221 39.49 -13.04 1.61
N ILE A 222 39.80 -12.24 2.65
CA ILE A 222 41.04 -11.46 2.76
C ILE A 222 42.03 -12.18 3.68
N SER A 223 41.60 -12.48 4.91
CA SER A 223 42.48 -13.15 5.89
C SER A 223 41.61 -13.88 6.94
N PRO A 224 42.05 -15.05 7.37
CA PRO A 224 41.32 -15.84 8.38
C PRO A 224 41.34 -15.21 9.80
N GLU A 225 42.10 -14.15 10.01
CA GLU A 225 42.23 -13.51 11.32
C GLU A 225 41.53 -12.16 11.44
N LEU A 226 40.92 -11.65 10.35
CA LEU A 226 40.25 -10.35 10.36
C LEU A 226 38.93 -10.42 11.11
N GLN A 227 38.79 -9.59 12.14
CA GLN A 227 37.57 -9.47 12.94
C GLN A 227 37.07 -8.03 12.89
N TYR A 228 35.75 -7.85 12.93
CA TYR A 228 35.09 -6.55 12.85
C TYR A 228 35.42 -5.79 11.56
N PHE A 229 35.67 -6.48 10.46
CA PHE A 229 35.99 -5.87 9.17
C PHE A 229 34.81 -5.05 8.66
N GLY A 230 35.06 -3.79 8.35
CA GLY A 230 34.01 -2.81 8.01
C GLY A 230 33.57 -1.94 9.17
N GLN A 231 34.32 -2.00 10.31
CA GLN A 231 34.04 -1.14 11.47
C GLN A 231 34.25 0.36 11.15
N SER A 232 35.20 0.66 10.26
CA SER A 232 35.42 2.01 9.71
C SER A 232 35.82 1.87 8.26
N ILE A 233 35.43 2.85 7.44
CA ILE A 233 35.70 2.84 6.00
C ILE A 233 36.06 4.27 5.60
N ASP A 234 37.03 4.40 4.72
CA ASP A 234 37.37 5.67 4.08
C ASP A 234 37.85 5.38 2.64
N GLY A 235 37.69 6.35 1.73
CA GLY A 235 38.04 6.16 0.34
C GLY A 235 38.24 7.48 -0.41
N GLY A 236 38.20 7.40 -1.71
CA GLY A 236 38.35 8.59 -2.56
C GLY A 236 39.79 9.03 -2.77
N PHE A 237 40.77 8.23 -2.37
CA PHE A 237 42.20 8.49 -2.59
C PHE A 237 42.85 7.33 -3.34
N ASP A 238 43.69 7.67 -4.32
CA ASP A 238 44.43 6.69 -5.13
C ASP A 238 45.78 6.40 -4.43
N PHE A 239 45.82 5.39 -3.57
CA PHE A 239 47.03 4.97 -2.83
C PHE A 239 48.00 4.20 -3.71
N THR A 240 47.47 3.53 -4.76
CA THR A 240 48.26 2.64 -5.62
C THR A 240 48.83 3.39 -6.83
N GLU A 241 48.45 4.64 -7.03
CA GLU A 241 48.88 5.51 -8.14
C GLU A 241 48.58 4.91 -9.51
N ASP A 242 47.43 4.18 -9.60
CA ASP A 242 47.04 3.55 -10.89
C ASP A 242 45.90 4.32 -11.59
N GLY A 243 45.49 5.44 -11.00
CA GLY A 243 44.42 6.29 -11.56
C GLY A 243 43.04 5.90 -11.05
N LEU A 244 42.90 4.90 -10.18
CA LEU A 244 41.66 4.49 -9.56
C LEU A 244 41.66 4.82 -8.07
N GLN A 245 40.53 5.20 -7.54
CA GLN A 245 40.41 5.48 -6.10
C GLN A 245 40.31 4.18 -5.33
N ASP A 246 41.05 4.09 -4.20
CA ASP A 246 41.14 2.89 -3.38
C ASP A 246 40.29 3.05 -2.10
N ILE A 247 40.08 1.94 -1.39
CA ILE A 247 39.25 1.91 -0.20
C ILE A 247 40.10 1.39 0.97
N THR A 248 40.09 2.12 2.08
CA THR A 248 40.70 1.67 3.34
C THR A 248 39.61 1.20 4.27
N VAL A 249 39.77 0.03 4.87
CA VAL A 249 38.77 -0.59 5.74
C VAL A 249 39.45 -0.96 7.07
N GLY A 250 38.87 -0.43 8.15
CA GLY A 250 39.31 -0.78 9.49
C GLY A 250 38.71 -2.08 9.99
N SER A 251 39.51 -2.79 10.77
CA SER A 251 39.12 -4.00 11.48
C SER A 251 39.79 -4.00 12.85
N LEU A 252 39.51 -5.02 13.68
CA LEU A 252 40.15 -5.11 14.98
C LEU A 252 41.66 -5.32 14.80
N LYS A 253 42.46 -4.36 15.24
CA LYS A 253 43.95 -4.33 15.20
C LYS A 253 44.55 -4.19 13.79
N ASN A 254 43.77 -4.15 12.73
CA ASN A 254 44.30 -4.10 11.36
C ASN A 254 43.55 -3.04 10.52
N VAL A 255 44.26 -2.53 9.51
CA VAL A 255 43.72 -1.71 8.45
C VAL A 255 43.98 -2.47 7.13
N VAL A 256 42.96 -2.59 6.29
CA VAL A 256 43.07 -3.26 4.99
C VAL A 256 42.92 -2.20 3.91
N LEU A 257 43.88 -2.13 3.00
CA LEU A 257 43.79 -1.33 1.79
C LEU A 257 43.28 -2.24 0.67
N LEU A 258 42.12 -1.91 0.14
CA LEU A 258 41.51 -2.58 -1.02
C LEU A 258 41.78 -1.76 -2.26
N ARG A 259 42.55 -2.32 -3.16
CA ARG A 259 42.85 -1.70 -4.46
C ARG A 259 41.65 -1.88 -5.39
N SER A 260 41.18 -0.81 -5.97
CA SER A 260 40.11 -0.86 -6.97
C SER A 260 40.58 -1.50 -8.27
N ARG A 261 39.67 -2.20 -8.94
CA ARG A 261 39.95 -2.87 -10.21
C ARG A 261 39.29 -2.09 -11.34
N PRO A 262 39.93 -2.02 -12.51
CA PRO A 262 39.29 -1.41 -13.69
C PRO A 262 37.97 -2.13 -13.99
N VAL A 263 36.91 -1.36 -14.21
CA VAL A 263 35.60 -1.90 -14.60
C VAL A 263 35.45 -1.78 -16.10
N VAL A 264 35.05 -2.86 -16.76
CA VAL A 264 34.93 -2.94 -18.22
C VAL A 264 33.48 -3.28 -18.56
N GLN A 265 32.96 -2.56 -19.56
CA GLN A 265 31.64 -2.84 -20.13
C GLN A 265 31.81 -3.26 -21.57
N PHE A 266 31.00 -4.21 -22.03
CA PHE A 266 30.95 -4.61 -23.42
C PHE A 266 29.58 -4.31 -24.01
N LEU A 267 29.55 -3.52 -25.08
CA LEU A 267 28.37 -3.40 -25.92
C LEU A 267 28.37 -4.57 -26.90
N THR A 268 27.48 -5.50 -26.69
CA THR A 268 27.33 -6.68 -27.54
C THR A 268 26.35 -6.37 -28.66
N SER A 269 26.73 -6.55 -29.87
CA SER A 269 25.88 -6.36 -31.05
C SER A 269 25.93 -7.58 -31.97
N MET A 270 24.83 -7.82 -32.67
CA MET A 270 24.74 -8.91 -33.65
C MET A 270 23.98 -8.45 -34.90
N ARG A 271 24.56 -8.68 -36.07
CA ARG A 271 23.93 -8.37 -37.35
C ARG A 271 23.84 -9.64 -38.19
N PHE A 272 22.75 -9.78 -38.93
CA PHE A 272 22.48 -10.96 -39.74
C PHE A 272 22.48 -10.60 -41.21
N THR A 273 23.07 -11.49 -42.04
CA THR A 273 23.05 -11.37 -43.51
C THR A 273 22.67 -12.72 -44.09
N PRO A 274 21.51 -12.87 -44.73
CA PRO A 274 20.42 -11.91 -44.84
C PRO A 274 19.74 -11.62 -43.47
N GLU A 275 19.08 -10.47 -43.38
CA GLU A 275 18.45 -10.02 -42.11
C GLU A 275 17.23 -10.85 -41.70
N ARG A 276 16.74 -11.71 -42.61
CA ARG A 276 15.52 -12.49 -42.37
C ARG A 276 15.67 -13.88 -42.97
N ILE A 277 15.06 -14.87 -42.32
CA ILE A 277 14.97 -16.25 -42.77
C ILE A 277 13.85 -16.37 -43.82
N LEU A 278 14.14 -16.94 -44.96
CA LEU A 278 13.14 -17.25 -45.99
C LEU A 278 12.43 -18.56 -45.60
N ILE A 279 11.10 -18.52 -45.43
CA ILE A 279 10.31 -19.65 -44.89
C ILE A 279 10.32 -20.84 -45.86
N PHE A 280 10.37 -20.56 -47.18
CA PHE A 280 10.14 -21.59 -48.19
C PHE A 280 11.41 -22.10 -48.89
N THR A 281 12.59 -21.71 -48.41
CA THR A 281 13.84 -22.20 -48.94
C THR A 281 14.53 -23.16 -47.98
N ASN A 282 14.86 -24.33 -48.47
CA ASN A 282 15.61 -25.30 -47.67
C ASN A 282 17.09 -24.83 -47.55
N ASN A 283 17.59 -24.89 -46.31
CA ASN A 283 19.02 -24.63 -46.02
C ASN A 283 19.50 -23.21 -46.34
N SER A 284 18.70 -22.19 -45.99
CA SER A 284 19.19 -20.81 -46.04
C SER A 284 20.39 -20.65 -45.08
N ILE A 285 21.50 -20.17 -45.61
CA ILE A 285 22.68 -19.83 -44.80
C ILE A 285 22.58 -18.37 -44.38
N ILE A 286 22.70 -18.11 -43.10
CA ILE A 286 22.68 -16.76 -42.52
C ILE A 286 24.02 -16.53 -41.81
N THR A 287 24.74 -15.49 -42.23
CA THR A 287 25.95 -15.06 -41.53
C THR A 287 25.54 -14.13 -40.38
N ALA A 288 25.85 -14.52 -39.17
CA ALA A 288 25.65 -13.71 -37.95
C ALA A 288 27.01 -13.10 -37.58
N LYS A 289 27.13 -11.79 -37.70
CA LYS A 289 28.34 -11.06 -37.27
C LYS A 289 28.11 -10.59 -35.85
N LEU A 290 28.81 -11.22 -34.91
CA LEU A 290 28.76 -10.92 -33.46
C LEU A 290 29.96 -10.06 -33.12
N CYS A 291 29.71 -8.87 -32.52
CA CYS A 291 30.75 -7.94 -32.11
C CYS A 291 30.61 -7.59 -30.63
N PHE A 292 31.75 -7.42 -29.96
CA PHE A 292 31.86 -6.95 -28.59
C PHE A 292 32.71 -5.66 -28.59
N ASP A 293 32.07 -4.52 -28.45
CA ASP A 293 32.74 -3.22 -28.42
C ASP A 293 33.03 -2.85 -26.96
N ILE A 294 34.27 -2.53 -26.65
CA ILE A 294 34.69 -2.19 -25.29
C ILE A 294 34.32 -0.75 -24.99
N ILE A 295 33.58 -0.55 -23.90
CA ILE A 295 33.41 0.74 -23.27
C ILE A 295 34.27 0.72 -21.99
N LEU A 296 35.34 1.49 -21.98
CA LEU A 296 36.23 1.56 -20.82
C LEU A 296 35.77 2.66 -19.88
N ALA A 297 35.35 2.28 -18.69
CA ALA A 297 35.04 3.23 -17.62
C ALA A 297 36.34 3.79 -17.00
N SER A 298 37.44 3.03 -17.04
CA SER A 298 38.72 3.47 -16.45
C SER A 298 39.89 3.14 -17.37
N PRO A 299 40.99 3.93 -17.37
CA PRO A 299 42.19 3.63 -18.12
C PRO A 299 42.82 2.33 -17.61
N ALA A 300 43.01 1.40 -18.52
CA ALA A 300 43.75 0.19 -18.23
C ALA A 300 45.02 0.20 -19.08
N SER A 301 46.10 -0.30 -18.55
CA SER A 301 47.34 -0.39 -19.29
C SER A 301 47.18 -1.40 -20.45
N LYS A 302 47.76 -1.11 -21.59
CA LYS A 302 47.75 -2.00 -22.74
C LYS A 302 48.28 -3.39 -22.44
N GLN A 303 49.18 -3.52 -21.48
CA GLN A 303 49.73 -4.80 -21.02
C GLN A 303 48.68 -5.70 -20.36
N VAL A 304 47.68 -5.13 -19.68
CA VAL A 304 46.62 -5.90 -19.04
C VAL A 304 45.75 -6.62 -20.05
N PHE A 305 45.42 -5.94 -21.17
CA PHE A 305 44.55 -6.51 -22.21
C PHE A 305 45.24 -7.64 -23.00
N SER A 306 46.57 -7.68 -23.10
CA SER A 306 47.28 -8.70 -23.88
C SER A 306 47.11 -10.10 -23.32
N GLN A 307 46.62 -10.28 -22.09
CA GLN A 307 46.45 -11.58 -21.42
C GLN A 307 44.99 -11.82 -20.97
N LEU A 308 44.09 -10.94 -21.37
CA LEU A 308 42.69 -11.00 -20.96
C LEU A 308 41.85 -11.55 -22.11
N TYR A 309 41.02 -12.54 -21.83
CA TYR A 309 40.15 -13.18 -22.81
C TYR A 309 38.69 -12.96 -22.45
N LEU A 310 37.88 -12.72 -23.49
CA LEU A 310 36.43 -12.73 -23.40
C LEU A 310 35.94 -14.12 -23.79
N LEU A 311 35.41 -14.87 -22.85
CA LEU A 311 34.76 -16.14 -23.13
C LEU A 311 33.33 -15.87 -23.52
N TYR A 312 32.85 -16.43 -24.63
CA TYR A 312 31.47 -16.25 -25.08
C TYR A 312 30.79 -17.59 -25.31
N THR A 313 29.47 -17.60 -25.16
CA THR A 313 28.61 -18.72 -25.55
C THR A 313 27.41 -18.17 -26.30
N VAL A 314 27.12 -18.76 -27.44
CA VAL A 314 25.95 -18.43 -28.26
C VAL A 314 25.03 -19.63 -28.28
N ASP A 315 23.82 -19.47 -27.79
CA ASP A 315 22.75 -20.48 -27.84
C ASP A 315 21.70 -20.06 -28.87
N LEU A 316 21.36 -20.96 -29.76
CA LEU A 316 20.42 -20.71 -30.85
C LEU A 316 18.99 -21.08 -30.44
N ASP A 317 18.01 -20.25 -30.84
CA ASP A 317 16.58 -20.47 -30.73
C ASP A 317 16.15 -20.92 -29.33
N VAL A 318 16.55 -20.14 -28.30
CA VAL A 318 16.44 -20.53 -26.89
C VAL A 318 15.00 -20.67 -26.40
N LYS A 319 14.02 -20.04 -27.07
CA LYS A 319 12.62 -20.10 -26.65
C LYS A 319 11.85 -21.30 -27.22
N MET A 320 12.47 -22.05 -28.14
CA MET A 320 11.78 -23.18 -28.80
C MET A 320 12.41 -24.52 -28.41
N PRO A 321 11.59 -25.52 -28.06
CA PRO A 321 12.13 -26.86 -27.77
C PRO A 321 12.74 -27.49 -29.02
N LYS A 322 12.06 -27.41 -30.19
CA LYS A 322 12.60 -27.84 -31.48
C LYS A 322 13.26 -26.63 -32.13
N LYS A 323 14.58 -26.71 -32.34
CA LYS A 323 15.36 -25.62 -32.86
C LYS A 323 15.13 -25.47 -34.39
N ARG A 324 15.06 -24.23 -34.84
CA ARG A 324 14.79 -23.88 -36.24
C ARG A 324 16.06 -23.42 -36.98
N VAL A 325 17.15 -23.22 -36.22
CA VAL A 325 18.48 -22.92 -36.77
C VAL A 325 19.56 -23.75 -36.05
N GLN A 326 20.64 -24.03 -36.75
CA GLN A 326 21.79 -24.77 -36.19
C GLN A 326 23.10 -24.21 -36.77
N PHE A 327 24.20 -24.54 -36.13
CA PHE A 327 25.54 -24.27 -36.69
C PHE A 327 25.90 -25.34 -37.72
N GLU A 328 27.00 -25.15 -38.43
CA GLU A 328 27.51 -26.06 -39.47
C GLU A 328 27.72 -27.49 -38.91
N ASP A 329 28.13 -27.60 -37.67
CA ASP A 329 28.38 -28.87 -37.00
C ASP A 329 27.09 -29.48 -36.38
N GLN A 330 25.93 -29.00 -36.79
CA GLN A 330 24.61 -29.39 -36.33
C GLN A 330 24.34 -29.08 -34.83
N ASN A 331 25.26 -28.44 -34.15
CA ASN A 331 25.05 -28.00 -32.76
C ASN A 331 24.19 -26.74 -32.70
N THR A 332 23.59 -26.53 -31.55
CA THR A 332 22.76 -25.34 -31.27
C THR A 332 23.39 -24.42 -30.24
N THR A 333 24.57 -24.79 -29.76
CA THR A 333 25.36 -23.97 -28.82
C THR A 333 26.81 -23.95 -29.32
N ARG A 334 27.39 -22.75 -29.32
CA ARG A 334 28.81 -22.55 -29.69
C ARG A 334 29.47 -21.68 -28.62
N SER A 335 30.60 -22.14 -28.12
CA SER A 335 31.44 -21.39 -27.16
C SER A 335 32.84 -21.17 -27.76
N GLY A 336 33.43 -20.06 -27.33
CA GLY A 336 34.79 -19.73 -27.77
C GLY A 336 35.41 -18.67 -26.88
N GLN A 337 36.60 -18.22 -27.29
CA GLN A 337 37.33 -17.17 -26.59
C GLN A 337 37.91 -16.18 -27.60
N LEU A 338 37.87 -14.90 -27.23
CA LEU A 338 38.47 -13.81 -28.02
C LEU A 338 39.48 -13.08 -27.11
N LEU A 339 40.64 -12.78 -27.65
CA LEU A 339 41.59 -11.90 -26.96
C LEU A 339 40.99 -10.49 -26.88
N VAL A 340 40.98 -9.90 -25.68
CA VAL A 340 40.37 -8.58 -25.47
C VAL A 340 41.17 -7.55 -26.26
N SER A 341 40.51 -6.89 -27.20
CA SER A 341 41.07 -5.85 -28.10
C SER A 341 39.98 -4.87 -28.45
N LYS A 342 40.33 -3.81 -29.17
CA LYS A 342 39.41 -2.74 -29.54
C LYS A 342 38.25 -3.24 -30.41
N ASP A 343 38.57 -4.13 -31.38
CA ASP A 343 37.58 -4.63 -32.34
C ASP A 343 37.50 -6.16 -32.24
N MET A 344 36.52 -6.63 -31.51
CA MET A 344 36.28 -8.07 -31.30
C MET A 344 35.02 -8.50 -32.03
N CYS A 345 35.16 -8.88 -33.29
CA CYS A 345 34.04 -9.41 -34.07
C CYS A 345 34.35 -10.82 -34.57
N LEU A 346 33.32 -11.62 -34.68
CA LEU A 346 33.42 -12.96 -35.30
C LEU A 346 32.18 -13.20 -36.16
N GLU A 347 32.36 -14.02 -37.20
CA GLU A 347 31.26 -14.42 -38.08
C GLU A 347 30.89 -15.87 -37.78
N LEU A 348 29.59 -16.08 -37.56
CA LEU A 348 29.01 -17.39 -37.28
C LEU A 348 28.08 -17.76 -38.44
N GLN A 349 28.26 -18.95 -38.99
CA GLN A 349 27.38 -19.45 -40.06
C GLN A 349 26.22 -20.21 -39.41
N LEU A 350 25.01 -19.76 -39.67
CA LEU A 350 23.76 -20.35 -39.17
C LEU A 350 23.04 -20.99 -40.34
N TYR A 351 22.54 -22.17 -40.15
CA TYR A 351 21.78 -22.94 -41.14
C TYR A 351 20.33 -23.03 -40.69
N ALA A 352 19.42 -22.41 -41.47
CA ALA A 352 18.00 -22.48 -41.18
C ALA A 352 17.46 -23.85 -41.58
N LEU A 353 16.76 -24.50 -40.63
CA LEU A 353 16.10 -25.77 -40.85
C LEU A 353 14.71 -25.56 -41.47
N PRO A 354 14.16 -26.56 -42.19
CA PRO A 354 12.76 -26.47 -42.62
C PRO A 354 11.83 -26.20 -41.44
N CYS A 355 10.98 -25.22 -41.59
CA CYS A 355 10.12 -24.79 -40.48
C CYS A 355 8.78 -25.50 -40.53
N ASP A 356 8.60 -26.49 -39.64
CA ASP A 356 7.36 -27.25 -39.51
C ASP A 356 6.43 -26.65 -38.47
N PHE A 357 6.97 -25.80 -37.59
CA PHE A 357 6.21 -25.29 -36.44
C PHE A 357 6.67 -23.87 -36.07
N ASN A 358 5.72 -22.98 -35.96
CA ASN A 358 5.89 -21.61 -35.51
C ASN A 358 6.90 -20.82 -36.35
N CYS A 359 6.63 -20.69 -37.67
CA CYS A 359 7.50 -20.00 -38.62
C CYS A 359 7.29 -18.49 -38.68
N PHE A 360 6.49 -17.92 -37.75
CA PHE A 360 6.17 -16.50 -37.73
C PHE A 360 6.79 -15.74 -36.56
N SER A 361 7.21 -16.46 -35.53
CA SER A 361 7.94 -15.84 -34.42
C SER A 361 9.44 -15.83 -34.70
N SER A 362 10.11 -14.75 -34.33
CA SER A 362 11.56 -14.62 -34.51
C SER A 362 12.33 -15.72 -33.81
N VAL A 363 13.42 -16.13 -34.39
CA VAL A 363 14.42 -17.00 -33.77
C VAL A 363 15.19 -16.15 -32.75
N ILE A 364 15.24 -16.60 -31.50
CA ILE A 364 15.93 -15.86 -30.43
C ILE A 364 17.27 -16.49 -30.16
N LEU A 365 18.34 -15.72 -30.38
CA LEU A 365 19.71 -16.13 -30.05
C LEU A 365 20.10 -15.49 -28.73
N ARG A 366 20.72 -16.28 -27.85
CA ARG A 366 21.21 -15.81 -26.58
C ARG A 366 22.75 -15.81 -26.59
N VAL A 367 23.34 -14.68 -26.26
CA VAL A 367 24.79 -14.52 -26.16
C VAL A 367 25.14 -14.27 -24.70
N LYS A 368 25.99 -15.12 -24.14
CA LYS A 368 26.56 -14.93 -22.80
C LYS A 368 28.04 -14.63 -22.94
N HIS A 369 28.58 -13.81 -22.04
CA HIS A 369 30.00 -13.53 -22.01
C HIS A 369 30.54 -13.36 -20.59
N LYS A 370 31.82 -13.64 -20.41
CA LYS A 370 32.55 -13.42 -19.15
C LYS A 370 34.03 -13.17 -19.43
N LEU A 371 34.69 -12.43 -18.55
CA LEU A 371 36.12 -12.23 -18.63
C LEU A 371 36.89 -13.40 -18.02
N PHE A 372 38.02 -13.72 -18.62
CA PHE A 372 38.93 -14.76 -18.15
C PHE A 372 40.36 -14.26 -18.31
N ASN A 373 41.12 -14.31 -17.19
CA ASN A 373 42.54 -14.02 -17.19
C ASN A 373 43.33 -15.31 -17.18
N LYS A 374 44.18 -15.48 -18.15
CA LYS A 374 45.03 -16.68 -18.30
C LYS A 374 46.19 -16.68 -17.28
N ASN A 375 46.65 -15.50 -16.87
CA ASN A 375 47.77 -15.37 -15.93
C ASN A 375 47.27 -14.96 -14.54
N THR A 376 47.41 -15.86 -13.58
CA THR A 376 46.99 -15.65 -12.19
C THR A 376 48.02 -14.89 -11.34
N LYS A 377 49.21 -14.58 -11.90
CA LYS A 377 50.31 -13.90 -11.18
C LYS A 377 50.53 -12.45 -11.70
N MET A 378 49.47 -11.73 -12.04
CA MET A 378 49.61 -10.37 -12.53
C MET A 378 49.92 -9.39 -11.39
N GLU A 379 50.89 -8.50 -11.65
CA GLU A 379 51.22 -7.40 -10.74
C GLU A 379 50.20 -6.27 -10.77
N PHE A 380 49.40 -6.21 -11.84
CA PHE A 380 48.43 -5.14 -12.06
C PHE A 380 46.99 -5.64 -11.74
N ALA A 381 46.12 -4.70 -11.39
CA ALA A 381 44.72 -5.02 -11.12
C ALA A 381 44.02 -5.56 -12.39
N VAL A 382 43.45 -6.75 -12.30
CA VAL A 382 42.77 -7.40 -13.43
C VAL A 382 41.38 -6.75 -13.64
N PRO A 383 41.03 -6.32 -14.85
CA PRO A 383 39.68 -5.77 -15.10
C PRO A 383 38.58 -6.76 -14.75
N MET A 384 37.43 -6.19 -14.34
CA MET A 384 36.23 -6.96 -14.05
C MET A 384 35.04 -6.40 -14.83
N LEU A 385 34.04 -7.24 -15.08
CA LEU A 385 32.82 -6.80 -15.75
C LEU A 385 31.97 -5.94 -14.80
N ASP A 386 31.36 -4.89 -15.35
CA ASP A 386 30.38 -4.11 -14.61
C ASP A 386 29.22 -5.00 -14.20
N ARG A 387 28.94 -4.99 -12.90
CA ARG A 387 27.90 -5.82 -12.27
C ARG A 387 26.48 -5.50 -12.80
N TYR A 388 26.23 -4.25 -13.16
CA TYR A 388 24.90 -3.82 -13.60
C TYR A 388 24.66 -3.99 -15.09
N GLN A 389 25.70 -4.33 -15.85
CA GLN A 389 25.54 -4.64 -17.27
C GLN A 389 25.11 -6.10 -17.44
N PRO A 390 24.15 -6.35 -18.34
CA PRO A 390 23.73 -7.73 -18.56
C PRO A 390 24.87 -8.55 -19.20
N SER A 391 25.24 -9.62 -18.56
CA SER A 391 26.20 -10.61 -19.12
C SER A 391 25.55 -11.55 -20.13
N GLU A 392 24.23 -11.39 -20.34
CA GLU A 392 23.42 -12.20 -21.24
C GLU A 392 22.57 -11.25 -22.12
N MET A 393 22.72 -11.39 -23.44
CA MET A 393 22.01 -10.57 -24.43
C MET A 393 21.21 -11.47 -25.35
N HIS A 394 20.04 -10.98 -25.77
CA HIS A 394 19.15 -11.69 -26.69
C HIS A 394 19.02 -10.94 -28.01
N PHE A 395 19.19 -11.64 -29.10
CA PHE A 395 19.09 -11.10 -30.44
C PHE A 395 18.00 -11.83 -31.21
N GLN A 396 17.29 -11.10 -32.06
CA GLN A 396 16.15 -11.62 -32.82
C GLN A 396 16.49 -11.73 -34.30
N LEU A 397 16.30 -12.92 -34.87
CA LEU A 397 16.40 -13.15 -36.28
C LEU A 397 15.00 -13.48 -36.80
N PRO A 398 14.32 -12.54 -37.47
CA PRO A 398 12.94 -12.72 -37.91
C PRO A 398 12.85 -13.55 -39.20
N TYR A 399 11.69 -14.14 -39.42
CA TYR A 399 11.32 -14.72 -40.71
C TYR A 399 10.76 -13.63 -41.64
N LYS A 400 10.97 -13.78 -42.94
CA LYS A 400 10.37 -12.94 -43.96
C LYS A 400 8.88 -13.29 -44.06
N LYS A 401 8.00 -12.29 -43.88
CA LYS A 401 6.55 -12.43 -43.96
C LYS A 401 6.02 -11.96 -45.31
N ASP A 402 4.89 -12.49 -45.76
CA ASP A 402 4.24 -12.01 -46.97
C ASP A 402 3.38 -10.78 -46.61
N CYS A 403 3.64 -9.67 -47.23
CA CYS A 403 2.97 -8.40 -46.96
C CYS A 403 2.42 -7.77 -48.27
N ASN A 404 1.93 -8.58 -49.20
CA ASN A 404 1.34 -8.11 -50.46
C ASN A 404 2.30 -7.14 -51.20
N ASN A 405 3.52 -7.61 -51.44
CA ASN A 405 4.59 -6.88 -52.12
C ASN A 405 5.13 -5.65 -51.37
N LYS A 406 4.73 -5.41 -50.13
CA LYS A 406 5.37 -4.41 -49.28
C LYS A 406 6.61 -5.01 -48.63
N THR A 407 7.59 -4.17 -48.28
CA THR A 407 8.78 -4.59 -47.58
C THR A 407 8.50 -4.89 -46.09
N VAL A 408 7.43 -4.28 -45.51
CA VAL A 408 7.09 -4.37 -44.13
C VAL A 408 5.55 -4.52 -43.98
N CYS A 409 5.11 -5.47 -43.17
CA CYS A 409 3.70 -5.63 -42.83
C CYS A 409 3.31 -4.66 -41.70
N THR A 410 2.34 -3.81 -41.96
CA THR A 410 1.82 -2.87 -40.96
C THR A 410 0.39 -3.24 -40.57
N ALA A 411 0.25 -3.90 -39.45
CA ALA A 411 -1.08 -4.19 -38.89
C ALA A 411 -1.59 -2.95 -38.13
N HIS A 412 -2.86 -2.62 -38.32
CA HIS A 412 -3.53 -1.57 -37.55
C HIS A 412 -4.51 -2.19 -36.58
N LEU A 413 -4.00 -2.49 -35.37
CA LEU A 413 -4.81 -3.10 -34.31
C LEU A 413 -5.48 -2.01 -33.48
N THR A 414 -6.78 -2.16 -33.24
CA THR A 414 -7.54 -1.33 -32.32
C THR A 414 -8.20 -2.21 -31.27
N LEU A 415 -8.04 -1.83 -30.01
CA LEU A 415 -8.60 -2.57 -28.88
C LEU A 415 -9.66 -1.70 -28.22
N THR A 416 -10.82 -2.29 -27.94
CA THR A 416 -11.80 -1.69 -27.03
C THR A 416 -12.19 -2.73 -25.99
N THR A 417 -12.34 -2.28 -24.75
CA THR A 417 -12.63 -3.16 -23.63
C THR A 417 -13.82 -2.64 -22.82
N GLN A 418 -14.59 -3.55 -22.24
CA GLN A 418 -15.67 -3.21 -21.33
C GLN A 418 -15.55 -4.06 -20.07
N ILE A 419 -15.44 -3.41 -18.92
CA ILE A 419 -15.32 -4.06 -17.61
C ILE A 419 -16.05 -3.18 -16.57
N PRO A 420 -16.71 -3.77 -15.54
CA PRO A 420 -17.28 -2.98 -14.45
C PRO A 420 -16.21 -2.19 -13.73
N LYS A 421 -16.50 -0.96 -13.33
CA LYS A 421 -15.56 -0.10 -12.61
C LYS A 421 -15.44 -0.42 -11.12
N GLU A 422 -16.43 -1.14 -10.58
CA GLU A 422 -16.52 -1.42 -9.14
C GLU A 422 -16.76 -2.92 -8.91
N LEU A 423 -16.06 -3.46 -7.92
CA LEU A 423 -16.18 -4.84 -7.46
C LEU A 423 -16.84 -4.86 -6.09
N LEU A 424 -17.97 -5.54 -5.95
CA LEU A 424 -18.68 -5.68 -4.70
C LEU A 424 -18.39 -7.06 -4.09
N VAL A 425 -17.36 -7.15 -3.27
CA VAL A 425 -16.93 -8.40 -2.63
C VAL A 425 -17.99 -8.87 -1.63
N GLY A 426 -18.34 -10.15 -1.70
CA GLY A 426 -19.42 -10.74 -0.89
C GLY A 426 -20.77 -10.76 -1.59
N HIS A 427 -20.89 -10.08 -2.75
CA HIS A 427 -22.11 -10.08 -3.55
C HIS A 427 -21.85 -10.46 -5.01
N THR A 428 -20.85 -9.82 -5.65
CA THR A 428 -20.47 -10.12 -7.03
C THR A 428 -19.65 -11.42 -7.05
N LYS A 429 -20.22 -12.44 -7.67
CA LYS A 429 -19.56 -13.75 -7.78
C LYS A 429 -18.61 -13.82 -8.97
N GLU A 430 -18.93 -13.14 -10.07
CA GLU A 430 -18.17 -13.19 -11.31
C GLU A 430 -18.00 -11.79 -11.90
N VAL A 431 -16.82 -11.53 -12.47
CA VAL A 431 -16.50 -10.31 -13.21
C VAL A 431 -16.22 -10.69 -14.65
N THR A 432 -16.92 -10.06 -15.58
CA THR A 432 -16.75 -10.29 -17.00
C THR A 432 -16.13 -9.07 -17.66
N MET A 433 -15.08 -9.29 -18.44
CA MET A 433 -14.47 -8.26 -19.27
C MET A 433 -14.64 -8.68 -20.73
N ILE A 434 -15.18 -7.79 -21.54
CA ILE A 434 -15.42 -8.01 -22.95
C ILE A 434 -14.33 -7.29 -23.73
N PHE A 435 -13.74 -7.98 -24.71
CA PHE A 435 -12.68 -7.50 -25.59
C PHE A 435 -13.19 -7.48 -27.02
N THR A 436 -12.95 -6.38 -27.70
CA THR A 436 -13.11 -6.25 -29.14
C THR A 436 -11.79 -5.79 -29.75
N LEU A 437 -11.12 -6.72 -30.44
CA LEU A 437 -9.83 -6.44 -31.09
C LEU A 437 -10.07 -6.50 -32.61
N SER A 438 -9.81 -5.39 -33.30
CA SER A 438 -9.97 -5.29 -34.74
C SER A 438 -8.63 -5.04 -35.41
N ASN A 439 -8.41 -5.67 -36.57
CA ASN A 439 -7.29 -5.37 -37.46
C ASN A 439 -7.85 -4.76 -38.75
N SER A 440 -7.54 -3.49 -38.99
CA SER A 440 -7.92 -2.77 -40.22
C SER A 440 -6.78 -2.65 -41.24
N GLY A 441 -5.55 -3.05 -40.85
CA GLY A 441 -4.36 -2.96 -41.67
C GLY A 441 -3.99 -4.25 -42.40
N ASP A 442 -2.68 -4.46 -42.60
CA ASP A 442 -2.15 -5.71 -43.14
C ASP A 442 -2.28 -6.84 -42.09
N ASP A 443 -2.05 -8.07 -42.52
CA ASP A 443 -2.09 -9.24 -41.66
C ASP A 443 -1.19 -9.06 -40.41
N SER A 444 -1.74 -9.40 -39.27
CA SER A 444 -1.04 -9.35 -37.99
C SER A 444 -0.57 -10.76 -37.63
N TYR A 445 0.74 -10.91 -37.51
CA TYR A 445 1.38 -12.22 -37.29
C TYR A 445 1.58 -12.47 -35.80
N MET A 446 1.16 -13.65 -35.34
CA MET A 446 1.33 -14.14 -33.97
C MET A 446 0.73 -13.17 -32.93
N THR A 447 -0.47 -12.66 -33.24
CA THR A 447 -1.16 -11.71 -32.34
C THR A 447 -1.44 -12.34 -30.99
N THR A 448 -0.94 -11.71 -29.94
CA THR A 448 -1.02 -12.22 -28.58
C THR A 448 -1.54 -11.12 -27.65
N MET A 449 -2.48 -11.48 -26.81
CA MET A 449 -2.98 -10.60 -25.73
C MET A 449 -2.57 -11.18 -24.39
N VAL A 450 -1.88 -10.40 -23.59
CA VAL A 450 -1.46 -10.76 -22.23
C VAL A 450 -2.27 -9.95 -21.25
N LEU A 451 -3.00 -10.64 -20.39
CA LEU A 451 -3.80 -10.03 -19.33
C LEU A 451 -3.08 -10.24 -18.00
N ASN A 452 -2.61 -9.17 -17.39
CA ASN A 452 -2.06 -9.20 -16.03
C ASN A 452 -3.12 -8.66 -15.08
N TYR A 453 -3.50 -9.44 -14.09
CA TYR A 453 -4.60 -9.07 -13.21
C TYR A 453 -4.31 -9.47 -11.76
N SER A 454 -4.97 -8.77 -10.84
CA SER A 454 -4.81 -8.98 -9.41
C SER A 454 -5.25 -10.39 -8.98
N LYS A 455 -4.55 -11.00 -8.02
CA LYS A 455 -4.80 -12.37 -7.56
C LYS A 455 -6.18 -12.61 -6.93
N ASN A 456 -6.87 -11.54 -6.52
CA ASN A 456 -8.24 -11.65 -6.03
C ASN A 456 -9.25 -12.01 -7.15
N LEU A 457 -8.84 -11.84 -8.41
CA LEU A 457 -9.58 -12.27 -9.58
C LEU A 457 -9.09 -13.67 -9.98
N HIS A 458 -9.94 -14.67 -9.90
CA HIS A 458 -9.57 -16.04 -10.24
C HIS A 458 -10.16 -16.40 -11.62
N PHE A 459 -9.31 -16.65 -12.58
CA PHE A 459 -9.72 -16.96 -13.95
C PHE A 459 -10.65 -18.20 -13.96
N LYS A 460 -11.83 -18.03 -14.55
CA LYS A 460 -12.83 -19.08 -14.66
C LYS A 460 -12.87 -19.67 -16.08
N LYS A 461 -13.09 -18.80 -17.07
CA LYS A 461 -13.15 -19.25 -18.46
C LYS A 461 -13.07 -18.07 -19.43
N MET A 462 -12.81 -18.39 -20.68
CA MET A 462 -12.93 -17.46 -21.81
C MET A 462 -14.03 -17.99 -22.74
N THR A 463 -14.81 -17.07 -23.30
CA THR A 463 -15.84 -17.36 -24.32
C THR A 463 -15.67 -16.40 -25.50
N ALA A 464 -15.61 -16.95 -26.72
CA ALA A 464 -15.49 -16.14 -27.93
C ALA A 464 -16.82 -16.18 -28.71
N GLU A 465 -17.11 -15.11 -29.43
CA GLU A 465 -18.26 -15.10 -30.35
C GLU A 465 -18.00 -16.05 -31.52
N PRO A 466 -19.05 -16.72 -32.04
CA PRO A 466 -18.89 -17.67 -33.16
C PRO A 466 -18.31 -17.08 -34.44
N SER A 467 -18.50 -15.79 -34.66
CA SER A 467 -17.94 -15.04 -35.79
C SER A 467 -16.47 -14.66 -35.65
N SER A 468 -15.94 -14.82 -34.44
CA SER A 468 -14.53 -14.43 -34.14
C SER A 468 -13.54 -15.47 -34.69
N PRO A 469 -12.34 -15.04 -35.09
CA PRO A 469 -11.28 -16.00 -35.40
C PRO A 469 -10.91 -16.83 -34.15
N VAL A 470 -10.22 -17.94 -34.36
CA VAL A 470 -9.89 -18.87 -33.30
C VAL A 470 -9.08 -18.14 -32.21
N ILE A 471 -9.55 -18.21 -30.98
CA ILE A 471 -8.90 -17.61 -29.81
C ILE A 471 -8.55 -18.75 -28.84
N HIS A 472 -7.32 -18.78 -28.40
CA HIS A 472 -6.85 -19.81 -27.48
C HIS A 472 -6.12 -19.16 -26.32
N CYS A 473 -6.68 -19.24 -25.12
CA CYS A 473 -6.03 -18.78 -23.89
C CYS A 473 -5.41 -19.96 -23.15
N GLY A 474 -4.18 -19.77 -22.69
CA GLY A 474 -3.49 -20.77 -21.89
C GLY A 474 -3.98 -20.81 -20.43
N GLN A 475 -3.26 -21.53 -19.61
CA GLN A 475 -3.53 -21.54 -18.17
C GLN A 475 -2.91 -20.29 -17.53
N PRO A 476 -3.54 -19.69 -16.52
CA PRO A 476 -2.95 -18.57 -15.81
C PRO A 476 -1.65 -18.96 -15.10
N VAL A 477 -0.70 -18.07 -15.15
CA VAL A 477 0.62 -18.27 -14.51
C VAL A 477 0.82 -17.11 -13.50
N PRO A 478 1.32 -17.39 -12.29
CA PRO A 478 1.68 -16.31 -11.37
C PRO A 478 2.75 -15.42 -11.99
N SER A 479 2.50 -14.11 -12.06
CA SER A 479 3.42 -13.14 -12.64
C SER A 479 4.27 -12.48 -11.56
N THR A 480 3.62 -12.09 -10.45
CA THR A 480 4.29 -11.53 -9.27
C THR A 480 3.67 -12.13 -8.01
N SER A 481 4.10 -11.64 -6.84
CA SER A 481 3.47 -12.01 -5.56
C SER A 481 1.98 -11.63 -5.51
N ILE A 482 1.58 -10.59 -6.24
CA ILE A 482 0.23 -10.00 -6.16
C ILE A 482 -0.58 -10.11 -7.46
N THR A 483 0.04 -10.53 -8.59
CA THR A 483 -0.64 -10.61 -9.89
C THR A 483 -0.50 -11.98 -10.55
N SER A 484 -1.46 -12.30 -11.42
CA SER A 484 -1.45 -13.47 -12.32
C SER A 484 -1.49 -12.99 -13.77
N SER A 485 -0.94 -13.80 -14.66
CA SER A 485 -0.88 -13.49 -16.10
C SER A 485 -1.61 -14.58 -16.90
N LEU A 486 -2.44 -14.15 -17.84
CA LEU A 486 -3.16 -15.03 -18.79
C LEU A 486 -2.75 -14.62 -20.20
N ASN A 487 -2.25 -15.58 -20.97
CA ASN A 487 -1.79 -15.35 -22.34
C ASN A 487 -2.82 -15.93 -23.31
N CYS A 488 -3.35 -15.10 -24.20
CA CYS A 488 -4.33 -15.46 -25.23
C CYS A 488 -3.76 -15.23 -26.63
N ARG A 489 -3.79 -16.25 -27.47
CA ARG A 489 -3.43 -16.18 -28.89
C ARG A 489 -4.69 -15.90 -29.69
N ILE A 490 -4.63 -14.88 -30.57
CA ILE A 490 -5.79 -14.41 -31.32
C ILE A 490 -5.57 -14.60 -32.80
N GLY A 491 -6.36 -15.43 -33.45
CA GLY A 491 -6.28 -15.71 -34.87
C GLY A 491 -4.94 -16.30 -35.33
N HIS A 492 -4.27 -17.06 -34.42
CA HIS A 492 -2.96 -17.63 -34.76
C HIS A 492 -3.00 -18.60 -35.93
N PRO A 493 -1.97 -18.59 -36.79
CA PRO A 493 -0.77 -17.73 -36.75
C PRO A 493 -0.93 -16.36 -37.42
N ILE A 494 -2.01 -16.14 -38.15
CA ILE A 494 -2.27 -14.92 -38.90
C ILE A 494 -3.63 -14.37 -38.53
N PHE A 495 -3.65 -13.19 -37.94
CA PHE A 495 -4.87 -12.44 -37.64
C PHE A 495 -5.12 -11.46 -38.80
N ASN A 496 -5.97 -11.88 -39.72
CA ASN A 496 -6.30 -11.16 -40.94
C ASN A 496 -7.08 -9.88 -40.64
N LYS A 497 -7.50 -9.17 -41.69
CA LYS A 497 -8.35 -7.99 -41.60
C LYS A 497 -9.75 -8.38 -41.11
N THR A 498 -9.93 -8.50 -39.81
CA THR A 498 -11.17 -8.99 -39.16
C THR A 498 -11.26 -8.46 -37.72
N THR A 499 -12.33 -8.79 -37.04
CA THR A 499 -12.57 -8.41 -35.65
C THR A 499 -12.77 -9.67 -34.78
N ALA A 500 -12.08 -9.72 -33.67
CA ALA A 500 -12.21 -10.75 -32.65
C ALA A 500 -12.97 -10.19 -31.46
N ILE A 501 -14.09 -10.82 -31.09
CA ILE A 501 -14.90 -10.44 -29.93
C ILE A 501 -14.95 -11.63 -28.97
N PHE A 502 -14.52 -11.41 -27.73
CA PHE A 502 -14.52 -12.46 -26.73
C PHE A 502 -14.59 -11.86 -25.33
N SER A 503 -14.91 -12.70 -24.37
CA SER A 503 -14.97 -12.30 -22.97
C SER A 503 -14.13 -13.21 -22.10
N VAL A 504 -13.54 -12.63 -21.07
CA VAL A 504 -12.84 -13.35 -20.01
C VAL A 504 -13.65 -13.17 -18.73
N ILE A 505 -13.90 -14.27 -18.05
CA ILE A 505 -14.70 -14.29 -16.82
C ILE A 505 -13.81 -14.73 -15.67
N TRP A 506 -13.78 -13.90 -14.64
CA TRP A 506 -13.09 -14.19 -13.38
C TRP A 506 -14.11 -14.42 -12.28
N GLN A 507 -13.77 -15.31 -11.36
CA GLN A 507 -14.46 -15.50 -10.09
C GLN A 507 -13.71 -14.69 -9.03
N LEU A 508 -14.46 -13.96 -8.21
CA LEU A 508 -13.86 -13.14 -7.15
C LEU A 508 -13.48 -14.01 -5.96
N ARG A 509 -12.22 -13.91 -5.50
CA ARG A 509 -11.75 -14.60 -4.28
C ARG A 509 -12.06 -13.75 -3.06
N GLU A 510 -12.91 -14.27 -2.18
CA GLU A 510 -13.32 -13.58 -0.96
C GLU A 510 -12.23 -13.53 0.13
N THR A 511 -11.19 -14.35 -0.01
CA THR A 511 -10.13 -14.46 0.99
C THR A 511 -8.98 -13.45 0.81
N VAL A 512 -8.95 -12.73 -0.31
CA VAL A 512 -7.87 -11.78 -0.62
C VAL A 512 -8.43 -10.37 -0.63
N PHE A 513 -7.99 -9.57 0.33
CA PHE A 513 -8.47 -8.20 0.50
C PHE A 513 -7.49 -7.21 -0.14
N GLN A 514 -7.93 -6.53 -1.19
CA GLN A 514 -7.21 -5.43 -1.83
C GLN A 514 -8.20 -4.28 -2.06
N ASN A 515 -7.76 -3.08 -1.73
CA ASN A 515 -8.61 -1.90 -1.90
C ASN A 515 -8.88 -1.59 -3.37
N LYS A 516 -7.97 -2.00 -4.24
CA LYS A 516 -8.10 -1.85 -5.69
C LYS A 516 -7.62 -3.12 -6.37
N SER A 517 -8.32 -3.49 -7.41
CA SER A 517 -7.90 -4.58 -8.30
C SER A 517 -7.56 -4.00 -9.65
N THR A 518 -6.51 -4.49 -10.28
CA THR A 518 -6.07 -4.00 -11.59
C THR A 518 -6.15 -5.10 -12.62
N VAL A 519 -6.47 -4.71 -13.85
CA VAL A 519 -6.38 -5.56 -15.03
C VAL A 519 -5.63 -4.77 -16.09
N THR A 520 -4.43 -5.22 -16.47
CA THR A 520 -3.63 -4.62 -17.54
C THR A 520 -3.70 -5.53 -18.75
N VAL A 521 -4.05 -4.96 -19.90
CA VAL A 521 -4.17 -5.65 -21.17
C VAL A 521 -3.04 -5.20 -22.08
N ASN A 522 -2.21 -6.13 -22.55
CA ASN A 522 -1.15 -5.84 -23.49
C ASN A 522 -1.36 -6.68 -24.75
N VAL A 523 -1.51 -6.02 -25.89
CA VAL A 523 -1.63 -6.71 -27.19
C VAL A 523 -0.36 -6.48 -27.98
N THR A 524 0.25 -7.56 -28.45
CA THR A 524 1.48 -7.54 -29.25
C THR A 524 1.34 -8.45 -30.45
N ASN A 525 2.20 -8.22 -31.45
CA ASN A 525 2.34 -9.10 -32.60
C ASN A 525 3.83 -9.20 -32.97
N THR A 526 4.16 -9.97 -34.00
CA THR A 526 5.55 -10.10 -34.49
C THR A 526 5.79 -9.33 -35.80
N ASN A 527 4.91 -8.39 -36.14
CA ASN A 527 5.15 -7.48 -37.27
C ASN A 527 6.31 -6.54 -36.92
N GLU A 528 7.02 -6.08 -37.94
CA GLU A 528 8.24 -5.28 -37.71
C GLU A 528 7.96 -3.90 -37.13
N ASN A 529 6.84 -3.30 -37.55
CA ASN A 529 6.35 -2.05 -36.98
C ASN A 529 5.24 -2.33 -35.95
N SER A 530 5.50 -3.26 -35.03
CA SER A 530 4.50 -3.60 -34.01
C SER A 530 4.37 -2.48 -33.00
N THR A 531 3.15 -1.95 -32.86
CA THR A 531 2.80 -1.08 -31.74
C THR A 531 2.20 -1.95 -30.65
N THR A 532 2.71 -1.87 -29.46
CA THR A 532 2.09 -2.51 -28.30
C THR A 532 0.88 -1.68 -27.88
N LEU A 533 -0.31 -2.31 -27.88
CA LEU A 533 -1.50 -1.69 -27.31
C LEU A 533 -1.56 -2.06 -25.84
N THR A 534 -1.61 -1.05 -24.98
CA THR A 534 -1.71 -1.27 -23.52
C THR A 534 -2.92 -0.51 -22.99
N GLU A 535 -3.79 -1.21 -22.26
CA GLU A 535 -4.89 -0.61 -21.50
C GLU A 535 -4.77 -1.06 -20.04
N GLU A 536 -5.01 -0.15 -19.12
CA GLU A 536 -5.04 -0.45 -17.70
C GLU A 536 -6.40 -0.07 -17.12
N HIS A 537 -7.01 -1.00 -16.41
CA HIS A 537 -8.30 -0.82 -15.74
C HIS A 537 -8.10 -0.98 -14.24
N ILE A 538 -8.54 0.02 -13.50
CA ILE A 538 -8.54 0.00 -12.04
C ILE A 538 -9.98 -0.22 -11.60
N LEU A 539 -10.21 -1.26 -10.80
CA LEU A 539 -11.50 -1.65 -10.28
C LEU A 539 -11.51 -1.32 -8.79
N ASP A 540 -12.34 -0.38 -8.39
CA ASP A 540 -12.48 -0.03 -6.97
C ASP A 540 -13.20 -1.16 -6.23
N THR A 541 -12.60 -1.63 -5.14
CA THR A 541 -13.13 -2.75 -4.36
C THR A 541 -13.91 -2.23 -3.18
N ARG A 542 -15.18 -2.64 -3.07
CA ARG A 542 -16.04 -2.38 -1.92
C ARG A 542 -16.56 -3.71 -1.38
N TYR A 543 -16.89 -3.73 -0.11
CA TYR A 543 -17.27 -4.96 0.60
C TYR A 543 -18.74 -4.93 0.95
N ALA A 544 -19.47 -5.98 0.57
CA ALA A 544 -20.89 -6.12 0.91
C ALA A 544 -21.03 -6.64 2.34
N PHE A 545 -21.98 -6.08 3.07
CA PHE A 545 -22.44 -6.62 4.35
C PHE A 545 -23.94 -6.47 4.47
N THR A 546 -24.54 -7.23 5.36
CA THR A 546 -25.97 -7.13 5.67
C THR A 546 -26.12 -6.75 7.13
N ALA A 547 -26.91 -5.73 7.41
CA ALA A 547 -27.31 -5.36 8.76
C ALA A 547 -28.76 -4.92 8.72
N VAL A 548 -29.58 -5.54 9.58
CA VAL A 548 -31.00 -5.23 9.69
C VAL A 548 -31.25 -4.80 11.13
N LEU A 549 -31.73 -3.58 11.29
CA LEU A 549 -32.07 -3.01 12.59
C LEU A 549 -33.53 -3.35 12.91
N THR A 550 -33.74 -4.07 13.98
CA THR A 550 -35.09 -4.43 14.45
C THR A 550 -35.28 -3.96 15.90
N LYS A 551 -36.51 -3.95 16.32
CA LYS A 551 -36.93 -3.57 17.67
C LYS A 551 -37.86 -4.66 18.24
N PRO A 552 -37.58 -5.20 19.43
CA PRO A 552 -38.49 -6.21 19.99
C PRO A 552 -39.79 -5.58 20.49
N VAL A 553 -39.81 -4.28 20.80
CA VAL A 553 -40.97 -3.53 21.22
C VAL A 553 -41.12 -2.30 20.37
N SER A 554 -42.27 -2.10 19.75
CA SER A 554 -42.53 -0.94 18.89
C SER A 554 -43.21 0.21 19.62
N LEU A 555 -43.78 -0.04 20.82
CA LEU A 555 -44.60 0.91 21.56
C LEU A 555 -44.38 0.71 23.05
N ILE A 556 -44.03 1.78 23.74
CA ILE A 556 -43.84 1.78 25.19
C ILE A 556 -44.78 2.84 25.80
N TYR A 557 -45.63 2.41 26.74
CA TYR A 557 -46.49 3.30 27.51
C TYR A 557 -45.89 3.61 28.85
N VAL A 558 -45.93 4.86 29.25
CA VAL A 558 -45.54 5.30 30.61
C VAL A 558 -46.65 6.15 31.20
N ASN A 559 -47.20 5.70 32.32
CA ASN A 559 -48.20 6.46 33.05
C ASN A 559 -47.48 7.47 33.96
N VAL A 560 -47.68 8.75 33.71
CA VAL A 560 -47.00 9.84 34.42
C VAL A 560 -47.85 10.53 35.48
N SER A 561 -49.01 9.97 35.80
CA SER A 561 -50.00 10.62 36.66
C SER A 561 -49.55 10.75 38.12
N GLN A 562 -48.65 9.89 38.61
CA GLN A 562 -48.26 9.86 39.99
C GLN A 562 -46.90 10.46 40.30
N GLY A 563 -46.21 11.06 39.30
CA GLY A 563 -44.90 11.66 39.50
C GLY A 563 -43.80 10.67 39.89
N LEU A 564 -44.00 9.38 39.63
CA LEU A 564 -43.05 8.31 39.93
C LEU A 564 -41.89 8.33 38.94
N VAL A 565 -40.69 8.13 39.47
CA VAL A 565 -39.51 7.91 38.66
C VAL A 565 -39.49 6.44 38.23
N GLU A 566 -39.47 6.18 36.92
CA GLU A 566 -39.55 4.83 36.37
C GLU A 566 -38.40 4.55 35.42
N ASN A 567 -37.74 3.41 35.59
CA ASN A 567 -36.68 2.99 34.65
C ASN A 567 -37.29 2.26 33.47
N ARG A 568 -36.85 2.64 32.29
CA ARG A 568 -37.29 2.04 31.01
C ARG A 568 -36.06 1.67 30.16
N GLU A 569 -36.22 0.59 29.41
CA GLU A 569 -35.20 0.11 28.50
C GLU A 569 -35.68 0.19 27.03
N PHE A 570 -34.85 0.78 26.19
CA PHE A 570 -35.09 0.85 24.76
C PHE A 570 -34.12 -0.13 24.07
N LYS A 571 -34.66 -1.16 23.43
CA LYS A 571 -33.88 -2.24 22.87
C LYS A 571 -33.90 -2.19 21.35
N PHE A 572 -32.72 -2.27 20.76
CA PHE A 572 -32.49 -2.38 19.32
C PHE A 572 -31.68 -3.63 19.04
N ASN A 573 -32.18 -4.49 18.15
CA ASN A 573 -31.47 -5.71 17.78
C ASN A 573 -30.93 -5.52 16.36
N ILE A 574 -29.63 -5.82 16.18
CA ILE A 574 -28.96 -5.81 14.89
C ILE A 574 -28.71 -7.26 14.49
N ASN A 575 -29.14 -7.64 13.30
CA ASN A 575 -28.99 -8.98 12.74
C ASN A 575 -28.44 -8.89 11.34
N GLY A 576 -27.46 -9.75 10.97
CA GLY A 576 -26.88 -9.73 9.63
C GLY A 576 -25.61 -10.52 9.49
N GLU A 577 -24.90 -10.27 8.41
CA GLU A 577 -23.62 -10.89 8.11
C GLU A 577 -22.57 -9.82 7.84
N ASN A 578 -21.43 -9.93 8.51
CA ASN A 578 -20.31 -8.98 8.39
C ASN A 578 -19.00 -9.77 8.24
N LEU A 579 -18.82 -10.37 7.08
CA LEU A 579 -17.65 -11.21 6.77
C LEU A 579 -16.36 -10.40 6.64
N PHE A 580 -16.47 -9.09 6.45
CA PHE A 580 -15.34 -8.22 6.12
C PHE A 580 -15.04 -7.18 7.21
N ASN A 581 -15.55 -7.43 8.44
CA ASN A 581 -15.26 -6.62 9.62
C ASN A 581 -15.60 -5.14 9.46
N ALA A 582 -16.72 -4.83 8.78
CA ALA A 582 -17.19 -3.45 8.67
C ALA A 582 -17.51 -2.91 10.07
N THR A 583 -17.00 -1.74 10.37
CA THR A 583 -17.35 -1.04 11.60
C THR A 583 -18.71 -0.36 11.40
N ILE A 584 -19.71 -0.88 12.10
CA ILE A 584 -21.09 -0.40 12.05
C ILE A 584 -21.28 0.54 13.24
N GLN A 585 -21.88 1.68 13.03
CA GLN A 585 -22.27 2.59 14.10
C GLN A 585 -23.78 2.63 14.19
N LEU A 586 -24.32 2.31 15.36
CA LEU A 586 -25.73 2.52 15.68
C LEU A 586 -25.85 3.84 16.44
N GLN A 587 -26.55 4.78 15.86
CA GLN A 587 -26.91 6.06 16.51
C GLN A 587 -28.35 5.97 16.98
N ILE A 588 -28.60 6.29 18.25
CA ILE A 588 -29.93 6.24 18.88
C ILE A 588 -30.25 7.62 19.43
N TRP A 589 -31.43 8.13 19.09
CA TRP A 589 -31.95 9.40 19.58
C TRP A 589 -32.98 9.12 20.67
N ILE A 590 -32.70 9.56 21.91
CA ILE A 590 -33.60 9.43 23.08
C ILE A 590 -34.14 10.84 23.39
N PRO A 591 -35.48 11.03 23.45
CA PRO A 591 -36.04 12.34 23.79
C PRO A 591 -35.84 12.62 25.30
N ILE A 592 -35.07 13.66 25.60
CA ILE A 592 -34.71 13.97 27.01
C ILE A 592 -35.46 15.20 27.55
N ARG A 593 -35.86 16.12 26.65
CA ARG A 593 -36.59 17.31 27.08
C ARG A 593 -37.74 17.63 26.12
N LEU A 594 -38.82 18.12 26.68
CA LEU A 594 -40.00 18.60 25.97
C LEU A 594 -40.27 20.03 26.40
N GLN A 595 -40.25 20.97 25.44
CA GLN A 595 -40.49 22.41 25.73
C GLN A 595 -39.57 22.93 26.87
N GLY A 596 -38.30 22.47 26.89
CA GLY A 596 -37.32 22.88 27.90
C GLY A 596 -37.34 22.10 29.21
N HIS A 597 -38.38 21.27 29.48
CA HIS A 597 -38.52 20.49 30.70
C HIS A 597 -38.01 19.07 30.56
N ASN A 598 -37.30 18.58 31.55
CA ASN A 598 -36.75 17.22 31.52
C ASN A 598 -37.85 16.17 31.58
N ILE A 599 -37.78 15.14 30.71
CA ILE A 599 -38.72 14.02 30.66
C ILE A 599 -38.01 12.68 30.82
N LEU A 600 -36.78 12.54 30.25
CA LEU A 600 -35.97 11.34 30.41
C LEU A 600 -34.51 11.70 30.71
N SER A 601 -33.86 10.82 31.44
CA SER A 601 -32.41 10.88 31.71
C SER A 601 -31.79 9.55 31.29
N VAL A 602 -30.88 9.59 30.33
CA VAL A 602 -30.15 8.40 29.85
C VAL A 602 -29.14 7.99 30.94
N LYS A 603 -29.26 6.79 31.47
CA LYS A 603 -28.37 6.27 32.53
C LYS A 603 -27.19 5.49 31.95
N ASN A 604 -27.45 4.57 31.01
CA ASN A 604 -26.46 3.67 30.48
C ASN A 604 -26.88 3.15 29.09
N ALA A 605 -25.91 2.74 28.32
CA ALA A 605 -26.15 2.06 27.04
C ALA A 605 -25.15 0.92 26.91
N THR A 606 -25.63 -0.28 26.68
CA THR A 606 -24.79 -1.48 26.61
C THR A 606 -25.22 -2.40 25.47
N GLY A 607 -24.23 -3.06 24.87
CA GLY A 607 -24.46 -4.17 23.95
C GLY A 607 -24.31 -5.50 24.70
N THR A 608 -24.91 -6.55 24.16
CA THR A 608 -24.77 -7.91 24.75
C THR A 608 -23.44 -8.53 24.36
N GLN A 609 -22.82 -8.07 23.24
CA GLN A 609 -21.49 -8.50 22.84
C GLN A 609 -20.43 -7.62 23.53
N GLY A 610 -19.42 -8.23 24.08
CA GLY A 610 -18.35 -7.51 24.77
C GLY A 610 -17.51 -6.58 23.86
N THR A 611 -17.70 -6.68 22.56
CA THR A 611 -17.01 -5.85 21.57
C THR A 611 -17.77 -4.56 21.24
N THR A 612 -19.03 -4.40 21.72
CA THR A 612 -19.83 -3.21 21.45
C THR A 612 -19.49 -2.11 22.45
N ALA A 613 -19.01 -0.99 21.96
CA ALA A 613 -18.69 0.18 22.77
C ALA A 613 -19.72 1.28 22.53
N CYS A 614 -20.45 1.65 23.59
CA CYS A 614 -21.46 2.72 23.53
C CYS A 614 -20.97 3.94 24.29
N ARG A 615 -21.28 5.14 23.76
CA ARG A 615 -21.06 6.42 24.45
C ARG A 615 -22.30 7.29 24.31
N VAL A 616 -22.61 8.03 25.35
CA VAL A 616 -23.72 8.97 25.39
C VAL A 616 -23.16 10.37 25.09
N ALA A 617 -23.76 11.08 24.15
CA ALA A 617 -23.33 12.44 23.81
C ALA A 617 -23.58 13.40 24.98
N GLU A 618 -22.66 14.33 25.20
CA GLU A 618 -22.75 15.30 26.27
C GLU A 618 -23.82 16.38 25.97
N GLU A 619 -23.87 16.86 24.72
CA GLU A 619 -24.79 17.92 24.32
C GLU A 619 -26.05 17.34 23.69
N PRO A 620 -27.23 17.89 24.02
CA PRO A 620 -28.48 17.50 23.37
C PRO A 620 -28.61 18.15 21.98
N VAL A 621 -29.36 17.50 21.10
CA VAL A 621 -29.70 18.03 19.76
C VAL A 621 -31.20 18.31 19.67
N THR A 622 -31.58 19.35 18.96
CA THR A 622 -32.98 19.69 18.74
C THR A 622 -33.53 18.92 17.54
N GLY A 623 -34.56 18.13 17.78
CA GLY A 623 -35.18 17.29 16.75
C GLY A 623 -34.31 16.10 16.37
N LEU A 624 -34.67 15.40 15.31
CA LEU A 624 -33.99 14.20 14.79
C LEU A 624 -32.98 14.58 13.69
N GLN A 625 -32.05 15.48 14.03
CA GLN A 625 -31.02 15.91 13.06
C GLN A 625 -30.14 14.71 12.67
N GLY A 626 -30.01 14.48 11.35
CA GLY A 626 -29.20 13.39 10.80
C GLY A 626 -29.93 12.05 10.63
N TYR A 627 -31.17 11.95 11.12
CA TYR A 627 -31.94 10.71 10.98
C TYR A 627 -32.31 10.46 9.50
N GLY A 628 -32.89 11.44 8.79
CA GLY A 628 -33.13 11.35 7.34
C GLY A 628 -34.15 10.30 6.92
N GLY A 629 -34.95 9.80 7.83
CA GLY A 629 -36.04 8.88 7.53
C GLY A 629 -37.34 9.62 7.26
N ASP A 630 -38.29 8.99 6.55
CA ASP A 630 -39.65 9.45 6.43
C ASP A 630 -40.37 9.24 7.76
N ALA A 631 -40.00 10.03 8.77
CA ALA A 631 -40.66 9.98 10.06
C ALA A 631 -42.11 10.47 9.85
N ALA A 632 -43.03 9.53 9.74
CA ALA A 632 -44.47 9.79 9.58
C ALA A 632 -45.13 10.25 10.89
N ALA A 633 -44.37 10.48 11.95
CA ALA A 633 -44.91 10.99 13.19
C ALA A 633 -45.00 12.50 13.16
N PRO A 634 -46.12 13.11 13.54
CA PRO A 634 -46.17 14.55 13.69
C PRO A 634 -45.12 14.96 14.74
N ALA A 635 -44.09 15.62 14.27
CA ALA A 635 -43.02 16.04 15.16
C ALA A 635 -43.63 16.96 16.25
N VAL A 636 -43.66 16.50 17.47
CA VAL A 636 -43.94 17.36 18.61
C VAL A 636 -42.86 18.45 18.56
N ARG A 637 -43.25 19.67 18.35
CA ARG A 637 -42.32 20.81 18.29
C ARG A 637 -41.61 20.93 19.64
N ASP A 638 -40.32 21.30 19.58
CA ASP A 638 -39.47 21.58 20.74
C ASP A 638 -39.11 20.33 21.61
N VAL A 639 -38.80 19.20 20.96
CA VAL A 639 -38.21 18.05 21.62
C VAL A 639 -36.70 18.07 21.46
N GLN A 640 -35.96 17.97 22.56
CA GLN A 640 -34.53 17.80 22.58
C GLN A 640 -34.18 16.33 22.81
N TYR A 641 -33.22 15.84 22.00
CA TYR A 641 -32.78 14.44 22.02
C TYR A 641 -31.35 14.33 22.52
N ARG A 642 -31.06 13.27 23.22
CA ARG A 642 -29.70 12.87 23.54
C ARG A 642 -29.31 11.71 22.61
N CYS A 643 -28.15 11.87 21.94
CA CYS A 643 -27.66 10.83 21.03
C CYS A 643 -26.80 9.82 21.79
N VAL A 644 -27.03 8.57 21.49
CA VAL A 644 -26.17 7.45 21.94
C VAL A 644 -25.52 6.87 20.69
N TYR A 645 -24.20 6.76 20.72
CA TYR A 645 -23.41 6.20 19.63
C TYR A 645 -22.81 4.88 20.09
N CYS A 646 -23.17 3.80 19.42
CA CYS A 646 -22.63 2.48 19.69
C CYS A 646 -21.83 2.01 18.48
N SER A 647 -20.56 1.66 18.67
CA SER A 647 -19.70 1.11 17.64
C SER A 647 -19.69 -0.41 17.77
N LEU A 648 -20.04 -1.10 16.68
CA LEU A 648 -20.17 -2.55 16.63
C LEU A 648 -19.23 -3.11 15.58
N SER A 649 -18.48 -4.12 15.93
CA SER A 649 -17.64 -4.86 14.97
C SER A 649 -18.33 -6.14 14.49
N ALA A 650 -19.31 -6.61 15.22
CA ALA A 650 -20.12 -7.77 14.81
C ALA A 650 -21.38 -7.33 14.08
N ALA A 651 -21.87 -8.16 13.17
CA ALA A 651 -23.10 -7.90 12.43
C ALA A 651 -24.38 -8.26 13.20
N TRP A 652 -24.24 -8.77 14.42
CA TRP A 652 -25.37 -9.07 15.28
C TRP A 652 -25.05 -8.69 16.73
N ASP A 653 -25.96 -7.94 17.34
CA ASP A 653 -25.90 -7.56 18.75
C ASP A 653 -27.25 -7.00 19.18
N ASN A 654 -27.50 -7.03 20.47
CA ASN A 654 -28.66 -6.39 21.09
C ASN A 654 -28.15 -5.21 21.91
N VAL A 655 -28.51 -4.02 21.48
CA VAL A 655 -28.16 -2.79 22.21
C VAL A 655 -29.33 -2.36 23.08
N THR A 656 -29.08 -2.16 24.35
CA THR A 656 -30.07 -1.71 25.35
C THR A 656 -29.65 -0.33 25.86
N VAL A 657 -30.54 0.63 25.75
CA VAL A 657 -30.38 1.95 26.37
C VAL A 657 -31.31 2.02 27.58
N ALA A 658 -30.74 2.12 28.77
CA ALA A 658 -31.47 2.30 30.02
C ALA A 658 -31.65 3.80 30.27
N ALA A 659 -32.90 4.22 30.45
CA ALA A 659 -33.25 5.60 30.76
C ALA A 659 -34.24 5.66 31.89
N GLU A 660 -34.13 6.69 32.71
CA GLU A 660 -35.04 7.01 33.79
C GLU A 660 -36.05 8.05 33.29
N VAL A 661 -37.32 7.71 33.37
CA VAL A 661 -38.42 8.65 33.09
C VAL A 661 -38.72 9.42 34.38
N ALA A 662 -38.55 10.74 34.32
CA ALA A 662 -38.82 11.62 35.47
C ALA A 662 -39.52 12.88 34.92
N VAL A 663 -40.82 12.85 34.91
CA VAL A 663 -41.66 13.87 34.27
C VAL A 663 -42.28 14.88 35.23
N ALA A 664 -41.84 14.89 36.51
CA ALA A 664 -42.40 15.77 37.51
C ALA A 664 -42.41 17.25 37.07
N ASP A 665 -41.30 17.72 36.50
CA ASP A 665 -41.16 19.10 36.03
C ASP A 665 -41.97 19.42 34.78
N ALA A 666 -42.27 18.40 33.99
CA ALA A 666 -42.97 18.55 32.70
C ALA A 666 -44.47 18.26 32.84
N GLN A 667 -44.96 17.82 33.97
CA GLN A 667 -46.32 17.28 34.17
C GLN A 667 -47.40 18.33 33.77
N GLN A 668 -47.17 19.60 34.05
CA GLN A 668 -48.12 20.68 33.71
C GLN A 668 -48.27 20.89 32.18
N PHE A 669 -47.22 20.58 31.41
CA PHE A 669 -47.17 20.83 29.98
C PHE A 669 -47.51 19.58 29.15
N LEU A 670 -47.66 18.41 29.79
CA LEU A 670 -48.03 17.19 29.09
C LEU A 670 -49.52 17.17 28.76
N LYS A 671 -49.84 16.84 27.52
CA LYS A 671 -51.18 16.53 27.08
C LYS A 671 -51.61 15.20 27.64
N PRO A 672 -52.92 14.89 27.71
CA PRO A 672 -53.38 13.58 28.19
C PRO A 672 -52.70 12.42 27.49
N ARG A 673 -52.35 12.59 26.24
CA ARG A 673 -51.49 11.68 25.46
C ARG A 673 -50.42 12.49 24.77
N THR A 674 -49.14 12.16 25.05
CA THR A 674 -48.01 12.78 24.38
C THR A 674 -47.19 11.69 23.72
N ASP A 675 -47.15 11.72 22.39
CA ASP A 675 -46.41 10.75 21.55
C ASP A 675 -45.01 11.28 21.27
N LEU A 676 -43.99 10.53 21.70
CA LEU A 676 -42.59 10.80 21.50
C LEU A 676 -41.98 9.65 20.69
N LEU A 677 -40.82 9.90 20.09
CA LEU A 677 -40.17 8.91 19.23
C LEU A 677 -38.76 8.65 19.74
N VAL A 678 -38.40 7.38 19.92
CA VAL A 678 -37.02 6.94 20.10
C VAL A 678 -36.61 6.32 18.76
N ALA A 679 -35.57 6.87 18.12
CA ALA A 679 -35.16 6.46 16.79
C ALA A 679 -33.77 5.85 16.83
N GLY A 680 -33.56 4.80 16.06
CA GLY A 680 -32.25 4.17 15.87
C GLY A 680 -31.89 4.13 14.38
N LYS A 681 -30.62 4.37 14.04
CA LYS A 681 -30.13 4.35 12.66
C LYS A 681 -28.72 3.78 12.59
N ILE A 682 -28.51 2.86 11.64
CA ILE A 682 -27.22 2.29 11.33
C ILE A 682 -26.50 3.22 10.33
N THR A 683 -25.22 3.51 10.61
CA THR A 683 -24.31 4.21 9.70
C THR A 683 -23.01 3.43 9.58
N PHE A 684 -22.29 3.62 8.46
CA PHE A 684 -21.05 2.90 8.15
C PHE A 684 -20.22 3.70 7.14
N ASP A 685 -18.97 3.32 6.92
CA ASP A 685 -18.12 3.96 5.92
C ASP A 685 -18.56 3.56 4.50
N ARG A 686 -19.26 4.45 3.84
CA ARG A 686 -19.79 4.24 2.48
C ARG A 686 -18.71 4.21 1.39
N LYS A 687 -17.47 4.62 1.69
CA LYS A 687 -16.39 4.54 0.70
C LYS A 687 -15.91 3.10 0.53
N LEU A 688 -15.89 2.35 1.62
CA LEU A 688 -15.33 1.00 1.64
C LEU A 688 -16.41 -0.09 1.64
N TYR A 689 -17.60 0.20 2.15
CA TYR A 689 -18.64 -0.81 2.35
C TYR A 689 -19.95 -0.45 1.65
N VAL A 690 -20.71 -1.48 1.29
CA VAL A 690 -22.06 -1.38 0.72
C VAL A 690 -22.99 -2.28 1.52
N ALA A 691 -24.08 -1.72 2.00
CA ALA A 691 -25.10 -2.49 2.71
C ALA A 691 -26.14 -3.04 1.71
N LEU A 692 -26.41 -4.34 1.80
CA LEU A 692 -27.34 -5.02 0.88
C LEU A 692 -28.82 -4.81 1.23
N LYS A 693 -29.15 -4.39 2.47
CA LYS A 693 -30.52 -4.16 2.93
C LYS A 693 -30.65 -2.82 3.65
N GLU A 694 -30.25 -1.76 2.96
CA GLU A 694 -30.15 -0.43 3.56
C GLU A 694 -31.51 0.14 4.00
N GLU A 695 -32.61 -0.32 3.38
CA GLU A 695 -33.98 0.05 3.78
C GLU A 695 -34.32 -0.37 5.21
N HIS A 696 -33.59 -1.31 5.77
CA HIS A 696 -33.80 -1.78 7.16
C HIS A 696 -32.79 -1.23 8.14
N HIS A 697 -32.12 -0.10 7.82
CA HIS A 697 -31.11 0.52 8.70
C HIS A 697 -31.72 1.47 9.72
N SER A 698 -33.03 1.70 9.71
CA SER A 698 -33.69 2.58 10.68
C SER A 698 -34.81 1.84 11.40
N ALA A 699 -35.02 2.16 12.66
CA ALA A 699 -36.08 1.59 13.48
C ALA A 699 -36.56 2.64 14.50
N GLU A 700 -37.88 2.66 14.76
CA GLU A 700 -38.51 3.66 15.61
C GLU A 700 -39.35 2.99 16.69
N ILE A 701 -39.17 3.40 17.93
CA ILE A 701 -39.99 2.98 19.08
C ILE A 701 -40.84 4.15 19.51
N ALA A 702 -42.14 4.00 19.47
CA ALA A 702 -43.07 5.03 19.97
C ALA A 702 -43.09 4.98 21.50
N LEU A 703 -42.80 6.11 22.12
CA LEU A 703 -42.92 6.31 23.58
C LEU A 703 -44.10 7.21 23.84
N VAL A 704 -45.14 6.65 24.48
CA VAL A 704 -46.39 7.34 24.74
C VAL A 704 -46.48 7.63 26.24
N LEU A 705 -46.42 8.92 26.57
CA LEU A 705 -46.66 9.38 27.94
C LEU A 705 -48.16 9.60 28.13
N LEU A 706 -48.74 8.90 29.09
CA LEU A 706 -50.17 9.01 29.41
C LEU A 706 -50.34 9.74 30.75
N LYS A 707 -51.09 10.86 30.72
CA LYS A 707 -51.45 11.62 31.90
C LYS A 707 -52.93 11.34 32.22
N GLU A 708 -53.22 10.76 33.36
CA GLU A 708 -54.59 10.63 33.81
C GLU A 708 -55.21 12.00 34.02
N GLU A 709 -56.30 12.29 33.31
CA GLU A 709 -57.14 13.41 33.70
C GLU A 709 -57.85 13.07 34.98
N ALA A 710 -57.74 13.91 35.98
CA ALA A 710 -58.53 13.78 37.18
C ALA A 710 -60.02 13.89 36.79
N PHE A 711 -60.71 12.79 36.74
CA PHE A 711 -62.13 12.79 36.47
C PHE A 711 -62.82 13.43 37.67
N ASP A 712 -63.32 14.63 37.49
CA ASP A 712 -64.14 15.29 38.50
C ASP A 712 -65.53 14.70 38.44
N PRO A 713 -65.95 13.87 39.45
CA PRO A 713 -67.26 13.22 39.42
C PRO A 713 -68.40 14.20 39.77
N LEU A 714 -68.06 15.43 40.22
CA LEU A 714 -69.06 16.37 40.73
C LEU A 714 -70.13 16.71 39.65
N PRO A 715 -69.85 16.99 38.38
CA PRO A 715 -70.91 17.24 37.39
C PRO A 715 -71.81 16.01 37.18
N VAL A 716 -71.20 14.80 37.19
CA VAL A 716 -71.96 13.57 37.00
C VAL A 716 -72.85 13.25 38.24
N ILE A 717 -72.32 13.50 39.42
CA ILE A 717 -73.06 13.32 40.64
C ILE A 717 -74.24 14.34 40.73
N ILE A 718 -73.99 15.60 40.39
CA ILE A 718 -75.04 16.64 40.34
C ILE A 718 -76.05 16.28 39.29
N GLY A 719 -75.61 15.96 38.05
CA GLY A 719 -76.48 15.60 36.95
C GLY A 719 -77.37 14.36 37.28
N SER A 720 -76.79 13.33 37.84
CA SER A 720 -77.53 12.13 38.21
C SER A 720 -78.46 12.37 39.33
N SER A 721 -78.07 13.20 40.33
CA SER A 721 -78.93 13.55 41.47
C SER A 721 -80.14 14.36 41.04
N VAL A 722 -79.92 15.38 40.22
CA VAL A 722 -81.00 16.22 39.66
C VAL A 722 -81.90 15.38 38.79
N GLY A 723 -81.29 14.59 37.91
CA GLY A 723 -82.03 13.68 36.98
C GLY A 723 -82.84 12.65 37.72
N GLY A 724 -82.29 12.09 38.85
CA GLY A 724 -82.99 11.16 39.68
C GLY A 724 -84.13 11.80 40.39
N LEU A 725 -83.96 13.03 40.89
CA LEU A 725 -85.06 13.76 41.59
C LEU A 725 -86.18 14.12 40.58
N LEU A 726 -85.84 14.56 39.37
CA LEU A 726 -86.83 14.84 38.35
C LEU A 726 -87.59 13.59 37.92
N LEU A 727 -86.88 12.46 37.79
CA LEU A 727 -87.49 11.20 37.46
C LEU A 727 -88.46 10.73 38.63
N LEU A 728 -88.02 10.91 39.87
CA LEU A 728 -88.83 10.59 41.01
C LEU A 728 -90.10 11.46 41.09
N ALA A 729 -89.91 12.77 40.86
CA ALA A 729 -91.02 13.72 40.84
C ALA A 729 -91.99 13.34 39.66
N PHE A 730 -91.46 12.95 38.53
CA PHE A 730 -92.24 12.49 37.38
C PHE A 730 -93.01 11.20 37.69
N ILE A 731 -92.39 10.24 38.40
CA ILE A 731 -93.01 9.02 38.82
C ILE A 731 -94.12 9.32 39.86
N ILE A 732 -93.87 10.22 40.78
CA ILE A 732 -94.85 10.68 41.78
C ILE A 732 -96.04 11.31 41.08
N LEU A 733 -95.78 12.18 40.11
CA LEU A 733 -96.86 12.83 39.34
C LEU A 733 -97.69 11.79 38.54
N LEU A 734 -97.03 10.80 37.97
CA LEU A 734 -97.70 9.72 37.26
C LEU A 734 -98.52 8.90 38.19
N LEU A 735 -98.00 8.49 39.34
CA LEU A 735 -98.76 7.75 40.41
C LEU A 735 -99.90 8.57 40.94
N TRP A 736 -99.71 9.89 41.10
CA TRP A 736 -100.80 10.79 41.52
C TRP A 736 -101.88 10.88 40.47
N LYS A 737 -101.52 10.99 39.21
CA LYS A 737 -102.46 11.08 38.09
C LYS A 737 -103.16 9.74 37.84
N CYS A 738 -102.52 8.62 38.13
CA CYS A 738 -103.07 7.28 38.05
C CYS A 738 -103.91 6.92 39.31
N GLY A 739 -104.06 7.85 40.29
CA GLY A 739 -104.90 7.66 41.45
C GLY A 739 -104.32 6.72 42.49
N PHE A 740 -103.01 6.37 42.42
CA PHE A 740 -102.37 5.40 43.34
C PHE A 740 -102.43 5.80 44.78
N PHE A 741 -102.53 7.14 45.05
CA PHE A 741 -102.61 7.66 46.42
C PHE A 741 -104.06 7.89 46.92
N LYS A 742 -105.14 7.53 46.13
CA LYS A 742 -106.51 7.54 46.54
C LYS A 742 -106.83 6.19 47.20
N ARG A 743 -106.65 6.15 48.46
CA ARG A 743 -107.10 5.02 49.32
C ARG A 743 -108.61 5.14 49.51
N ASN A 744 -109.37 4.23 48.87
CA ASN A 744 -110.85 4.10 49.17
C ASN A 744 -111.01 3.15 50.36
N TYR A 745 -111.11 3.79 51.51
CA TYR A 745 -111.41 3.06 52.80
C TYR A 745 -112.82 2.54 52.83
N LYS A 746 -113.68 2.84 51.89
CA LYS A 746 -115.14 2.47 52.00
C LYS A 746 -115.49 1.12 51.36
N SER A 747 -114.69 0.49 50.65
CA SER A 747 -114.93 -0.80 50.02
C SER A 747 -114.47 -2.04 50.85
N MET A 748 -113.77 -1.79 51.97
CA MET A 748 -113.27 -2.91 52.77
C MET A 748 -114.16 -3.22 54.02
N MET A 749 -115.25 -2.39 54.28
CA MET A 749 -116.17 -2.67 55.37
C MET A 749 -117.54 -3.26 54.94
N GLU A 750 -117.74 -3.53 53.61
CA GLU A 750 -119.01 -4.14 53.17
C GLU A 750 -118.90 -5.62 52.79
N GLU A 751 -117.72 -6.24 53.01
CA GLU A 751 -117.55 -7.69 52.76
C GLU A 751 -117.50 -8.58 54.01
N GLU A 752 -117.65 -7.98 55.21
CA GLU A 752 -117.61 -8.78 56.48
C GLU A 752 -119.05 -8.99 57.10
N ASP A 753 -120.16 -8.54 56.41
CA ASP A 753 -121.49 -8.74 56.94
C ASP A 753 -122.39 -9.68 56.12
N ASN A 754 -121.86 -10.54 55.26
CA ASN A 754 -122.64 -11.54 54.58
C ASN A 754 -121.84 -12.83 54.33
N SER A 755 -121.59 -13.60 55.36
CA SER A 755 -121.51 -15.08 55.42
C SER A 755 -121.31 -15.58 56.79
#